data_4b2f2fd6276895c40eb26fa11dfe8335
#
_entry.id   4b2f2fd6276895c40eb26fa11dfe8335
#
_cell.length_a   1.000
_cell.length_b   1.000
_cell.length_c   1.000
_cell.angle_alpha   90.00
_cell.angle_beta   90.00
_cell.angle_gamma   90.00
#
_symmetry.space_group_name_H-M   'P 1'
#
loop_
_entity.id
_entity.type
_entity.pdbx_description
1 polymer ?
#
loop_
_entity_poly.entity_id
_entity_poly.type
_entity_poly.pdbx_seq_one_letter_code
_entity_poly.pdbx_strand_id
1 'polypeptide(L)'
;LIPGIAIAREEQKTLVVSTANVALQDQIYSKDLPLLRKIIPDLRFTAAFGRGRYVCPRNLTALASTEPSQQDLLAFLDDDLTPNNQAEQKLCATLKQDLDSYRWDGLRDHTDKAIDDGLWSRLSTDKASCLNRNCHYYRECPFFVARREIQEAEVVVANHALVMAAMESEAVLPEPKNLLLVLDEGHHLPDVARDALEMSAEITAPWFRLQLDLFCKLVATCMEQFRPKTTPPLANPERLTAHCEELFELIASLNNILNLYMPAGQEAEHRFPMGELPQEVMEICQRLAKLTELLRGLAELFLNDLSEKTGSHDVVRLHRVLLQMNRALGMFESQSKLWRLASLAQSSGAPVTKWATRVVRDGQIHVWFHCVGIRVSDQLERLLWRSVPHIVVTSATLRSLNSFSRLQEMSGLKEKAGDRFVALDSPFNHVEQGKIIIPQMRYEPLIDNEEQHIAEMAAYFRQQVESKKHLGMLVLFASGRAMNRFLEHVTDLRLMLLVQGDQPRYRLVELHRKRVESGERSVLVGLQSFAEGLDLKGDLLSQVHIHKIAFPPIDSPVVITEGEWLKSLNRYPFEVQSLPSASFNLIQQVGRLIRSHNCWGEVVIYDKRLLTKNYGARLLNALPVFPIEQPGVPEVIVKRKAKQTAKQTGRKRR
;
A
#
# COMPACT_ATOMS: atom_id res chain seq x y z
N LEU A 1 -5.14 18.65 15.02
CA LEU A 1 -5.05 17.97 16.33
C LEU A 1 -5.76 18.74 17.45
N ILE A 2 -5.34 19.99 17.78
CA ILE A 2 -5.83 20.72 18.95
C ILE A 2 -7.35 20.86 19.00
N PRO A 3 -8.07 21.35 17.98
CA PRO A 3 -9.53 21.41 18.00
C PRO A 3 -10.18 20.03 18.15
N GLY A 4 -9.62 19.03 17.48
CA GLY A 4 -10.13 17.64 17.55
C GLY A 4 -10.02 17.05 18.95
N ILE A 5 -8.92 17.30 19.69
CA ILE A 5 -8.74 16.87 21.07
C ILE A 5 -9.79 17.56 21.97
N ALA A 6 -9.99 18.87 21.80
CA ALA A 6 -10.97 19.62 22.62
C ALA A 6 -12.40 19.08 22.42
N ILE A 7 -12.82 18.89 21.15
CA ILE A 7 -14.15 18.35 20.82
C ILE A 7 -14.30 16.90 21.32
N ALA A 8 -13.28 16.07 21.14
CA ALA A 8 -13.31 14.68 21.57
C ALA A 8 -13.47 14.56 23.10
N ARG A 9 -12.80 15.42 23.88
CA ARG A 9 -12.96 15.49 25.34
C ARG A 9 -14.36 15.94 25.75
N GLU A 10 -14.88 16.98 25.07
CA GLU A 10 -16.23 17.51 25.36
C GLU A 10 -17.32 16.45 25.09
N GLU A 11 -17.19 15.71 23.99
CA GLU A 11 -18.14 14.67 23.59
C GLU A 11 -17.85 13.27 24.16
N GLN A 12 -16.80 13.13 24.96
CA GLN A 12 -16.34 11.85 25.54
C GLN A 12 -16.07 10.78 24.46
N LYS A 13 -15.43 11.19 23.36
CA LYS A 13 -15.07 10.33 22.23
C LYS A 13 -13.55 10.16 22.13
N THR A 14 -13.12 9.14 21.41
CA THR A 14 -11.72 8.97 21.04
C THR A 14 -11.45 9.68 19.72
N LEU A 15 -10.46 10.57 19.71
CA LEU A 15 -9.96 11.17 18.48
C LEU A 15 -9.08 10.15 17.74
N VAL A 16 -9.48 9.73 16.56
CA VAL A 16 -8.64 8.93 15.67
C VAL A 16 -8.12 9.82 14.55
N VAL A 17 -6.80 9.96 14.46
CA VAL A 17 -6.13 10.68 13.36
C VAL A 17 -5.52 9.66 12.42
N SER A 18 -6.05 9.58 11.22
CA SER A 18 -5.60 8.66 10.19
C SER A 18 -4.81 9.38 9.12
N THR A 19 -3.68 8.81 8.70
CA THR A 19 -2.79 9.36 7.66
C THR A 19 -2.64 8.39 6.50
N ALA A 20 -2.07 8.85 5.39
CA ALA A 20 -1.91 8.03 4.19
C ALA A 20 -0.93 6.86 4.38
N ASN A 21 0.14 7.05 5.16
CA ASN A 21 1.20 6.05 5.31
C ASN A 21 1.81 6.03 6.72
N VAL A 22 2.60 4.99 6.99
CA VAL A 22 3.24 4.77 8.31
C VAL A 22 4.24 5.87 8.67
N ALA A 23 4.93 6.46 7.70
CA ALA A 23 5.92 7.50 7.97
C ALA A 23 5.29 8.79 8.52
N LEU A 24 4.12 9.17 7.98
CA LEU A 24 3.33 10.30 8.50
C LEU A 24 2.72 9.95 9.87
N GLN A 25 2.25 8.73 10.04
CA GLN A 25 1.76 8.22 11.31
C GLN A 25 2.83 8.33 12.40
N ASP A 26 4.05 7.88 12.11
CA ASP A 26 5.18 7.97 13.04
C ASP A 26 5.55 9.43 13.34
N GLN A 27 5.53 10.32 12.37
CA GLN A 27 5.78 11.75 12.58
C GLN A 27 4.80 12.36 13.61
N ILE A 28 3.50 12.11 13.46
CA ILE A 28 2.48 12.62 14.40
C ILE A 28 2.71 12.01 15.79
N TYR A 29 2.96 10.70 15.85
CA TYR A 29 3.12 9.97 17.11
C TYR A 29 4.40 10.34 17.85
N SER A 30 5.55 10.41 17.15
CA SER A 30 6.88 10.61 17.76
C SER A 30 7.27 12.08 17.95
N LYS A 31 6.65 13.02 17.21
CA LYS A 31 7.01 14.45 17.24
C LYS A 31 5.87 15.35 17.67
N ASP A 32 4.72 15.27 17.00
CA ASP A 32 3.66 16.26 17.18
C ASP A 32 2.88 16.05 18.48
N LEU A 33 2.51 14.83 18.81
CA LEU A 33 1.79 14.51 20.05
C LEU A 33 2.65 14.69 21.31
N PRO A 34 3.93 14.30 21.38
CA PRO A 34 4.82 14.65 22.48
C PRO A 34 4.98 16.15 22.69
N LEU A 35 4.99 16.94 21.61
CA LEU A 35 5.01 18.40 21.70
C LEU A 35 3.71 18.93 22.32
N LEU A 36 2.57 18.42 21.90
CA LEU A 36 1.26 18.78 22.48
C LEU A 36 1.14 18.37 23.96
N ARG A 37 1.74 17.25 24.36
CA ARG A 37 1.75 16.80 25.76
C ARG A 37 2.48 17.77 26.69
N LYS A 38 3.40 18.61 26.16
CA LYS A 38 4.01 19.70 26.96
C LYS A 38 2.99 20.78 27.32
N ILE A 39 1.95 20.96 26.52
CA ILE A 39 0.88 21.95 26.71
C ILE A 39 -0.33 21.31 27.43
N ILE A 40 -0.59 20.03 27.16
CA ILE A 40 -1.67 19.22 27.73
C ILE A 40 -1.04 18.02 28.44
N PRO A 41 -0.56 18.16 29.69
CA PRO A 41 0.28 17.14 30.36
C PRO A 41 -0.41 15.80 30.60
N ASP A 42 -1.75 15.79 30.72
CA ASP A 42 -2.59 14.64 30.95
C ASP A 42 -3.03 13.92 29.66
N LEU A 43 -2.58 14.37 28.48
CA LEU A 43 -2.95 13.80 27.20
C LEU A 43 -2.45 12.35 27.07
N ARG A 44 -3.41 11.42 26.91
CA ARG A 44 -3.16 10.00 26.67
C ARG A 44 -3.28 9.71 25.17
N PHE A 45 -2.21 9.30 24.56
CA PHE A 45 -2.19 8.99 23.15
C PHE A 45 -1.38 7.74 22.84
N THR A 46 -1.74 7.05 21.75
CA THR A 46 -1.02 5.88 21.23
C THR A 46 -1.11 5.83 19.71
N ALA A 47 -0.35 4.92 19.10
CA ALA A 47 -0.42 4.64 17.68
C ALA A 47 -0.91 3.21 17.42
N ALA A 48 -1.83 3.06 16.46
CA ALA A 48 -2.37 1.79 16.04
C ALA A 48 -1.66 1.31 14.76
N PHE A 49 -0.93 0.21 14.86
CA PHE A 49 -0.29 -0.45 13.73
C PHE A 49 -0.92 -1.80 13.40
N GLY A 50 -0.78 -2.24 12.16
CA GLY A 50 -1.20 -3.57 11.74
C GLY A 50 -0.36 -4.68 12.43
N ARG A 51 -0.97 -5.85 12.63
CA ARG A 51 -0.33 -7.00 13.31
C ARG A 51 1.03 -7.37 12.72
N GLY A 52 1.18 -7.37 11.40
CA GLY A 52 2.43 -7.67 10.72
C GLY A 52 3.59 -6.68 10.97
N ARG A 53 3.32 -5.56 11.67
CA ARG A 53 4.37 -4.62 12.10
C ARG A 53 4.96 -5.00 13.47
N TYR A 54 4.31 -5.88 14.22
CA TYR A 54 4.80 -6.35 15.51
C TYR A 54 5.47 -7.71 15.39
N VAL A 55 6.51 -7.90 16.15
CA VAL A 55 7.14 -9.21 16.32
C VAL A 55 6.17 -10.16 17.04
N CYS A 56 6.12 -11.40 16.60
CA CYS A 56 5.44 -12.47 17.33
C CYS A 56 6.41 -13.10 18.33
N PRO A 57 6.21 -12.98 19.66
CA PRO A 57 7.12 -13.54 20.64
C PRO A 57 7.31 -15.06 20.50
N ARG A 58 6.26 -15.79 20.08
CA ARG A 58 6.34 -17.22 19.79
C ARG A 58 7.33 -17.51 18.65
N ASN A 59 7.20 -16.81 17.53
CA ASN A 59 8.08 -17.00 16.37
C ASN A 59 9.51 -16.57 16.68
N LEU A 60 9.66 -15.43 17.37
CA LEU A 60 10.96 -14.92 17.78
C LEU A 60 11.68 -15.90 18.71
N THR A 61 10.98 -16.49 19.68
CA THR A 61 11.55 -17.48 20.60
C THR A 61 12.00 -18.73 19.84
N ALA A 62 11.21 -19.19 18.87
CA ALA A 62 11.58 -20.32 18.02
C ALA A 62 12.88 -20.07 17.25
N LEU A 63 12.95 -18.94 16.54
CA LEU A 63 14.11 -18.57 15.72
C LEU A 63 15.36 -18.22 16.54
N ALA A 64 15.20 -17.85 17.82
CA ALA A 64 16.31 -17.55 18.73
C ALA A 64 16.88 -18.78 19.43
N SER A 65 16.11 -19.88 19.56
CA SER A 65 16.48 -21.06 20.39
C SER A 65 17.47 -21.96 19.68
N THR A 66 18.43 -22.49 20.44
CA THR A 66 19.37 -23.54 20.00
C THR A 66 18.88 -24.96 20.32
N GLU A 67 18.04 -25.08 21.34
CA GLU A 67 17.38 -26.33 21.74
C GLU A 67 15.92 -26.06 22.11
N PRO A 68 14.97 -26.90 21.65
CA PRO A 68 13.56 -26.69 21.95
C PRO A 68 13.27 -27.04 23.41
N SER A 69 12.79 -26.10 24.22
CA SER A 69 12.08 -26.43 25.44
C SER A 69 10.75 -27.11 25.11
N GLN A 70 10.17 -27.89 26.05
CA GLN A 70 8.85 -28.51 25.82
C GLN A 70 7.76 -27.50 25.48
N GLN A 71 7.90 -26.22 25.91
CA GLN A 71 7.00 -25.14 25.59
C GLN A 71 7.28 -24.54 24.20
N ASP A 72 8.53 -24.57 23.74
CA ASP A 72 8.97 -24.08 22.42
C ASP A 72 8.74 -25.13 21.31
N LEU A 73 8.43 -26.39 21.66
CA LEU A 73 8.12 -27.47 20.70
C LEU A 73 6.98 -27.07 19.72
N LEU A 74 6.10 -26.17 20.13
CA LEU A 74 5.03 -25.64 19.29
C LEU A 74 5.53 -24.79 18.12
N ALA A 75 6.64 -24.11 18.31
CA ALA A 75 7.26 -23.28 17.28
C ALA A 75 8.10 -24.12 16.30
N PHE A 76 8.73 -25.21 16.78
CA PHE A 76 9.52 -26.13 15.95
C PHE A 76 8.70 -27.04 15.03
N LEU A 77 7.38 -26.99 15.13
CA LEU A 77 6.48 -27.78 14.29
C LEU A 77 6.06 -27.06 13.01
N ASP A 78 6.54 -25.84 12.84
CA ASP A 78 6.46 -25.04 11.62
C ASP A 78 7.83 -25.09 10.94
N ASP A 79 8.00 -25.83 9.86
CA ASP A 79 9.28 -25.94 9.12
C ASP A 79 9.84 -24.56 8.70
N ASP A 80 8.97 -23.55 8.60
CA ASP A 80 9.33 -22.17 8.28
C ASP A 80 9.97 -21.38 9.45
N LEU A 81 9.95 -21.92 10.68
CA LEU A 81 10.47 -21.24 11.88
C LEU A 81 11.86 -21.75 12.32
N THR A 82 12.61 -22.34 11.41
CA THR A 82 14.02 -22.67 11.63
C THR A 82 14.93 -21.54 11.12
N PRO A 83 15.98 -21.13 11.85
CA PRO A 83 16.90 -20.12 11.37
C PRO A 83 17.69 -20.63 10.15
N ASN A 84 17.83 -19.81 9.11
CA ASN A 84 18.55 -20.16 7.88
C ASN A 84 20.07 -20.29 8.11
N ASN A 85 20.60 -19.57 9.10
CA ASN A 85 22.02 -19.58 9.44
C ASN A 85 22.27 -19.06 10.87
N GLN A 86 23.50 -19.23 11.36
CA GLN A 86 23.90 -18.78 12.70
C GLN A 86 23.84 -17.26 12.91
N ALA A 87 24.03 -16.46 11.86
CA ALA A 87 23.96 -14.99 11.96
C ALA A 87 22.51 -14.54 12.22
N GLU A 88 21.56 -15.13 11.52
CA GLU A 88 20.14 -14.90 11.73
C GLU A 88 19.70 -15.33 13.14
N GLN A 89 20.13 -16.49 13.59
CA GLN A 89 19.84 -16.98 14.96
C GLN A 89 20.38 -16.02 16.05
N LYS A 90 21.61 -15.53 15.89
CA LYS A 90 22.20 -14.55 16.82
C LYS A 90 21.42 -13.22 16.81
N LEU A 91 20.98 -12.78 15.64
CA LEU A 91 20.14 -11.57 15.52
C LEU A 91 18.83 -11.78 16.27
N CYS A 92 18.15 -12.91 16.06
CA CYS A 92 16.89 -13.25 16.76
C CYS A 92 17.10 -13.32 18.28
N ALA A 93 18.20 -13.93 18.75
CA ALA A 93 18.53 -13.97 20.18
C ALA A 93 18.74 -12.56 20.77
N THR A 94 19.39 -11.67 20.02
CA THR A 94 19.57 -10.27 20.44
C THR A 94 18.23 -9.54 20.49
N LEU A 95 17.38 -9.68 19.46
CA LEU A 95 16.05 -9.09 19.43
C LEU A 95 15.17 -9.59 20.58
N LYS A 96 15.27 -10.89 20.90
CA LYS A 96 14.57 -11.47 22.06
C LYS A 96 15.05 -10.85 23.37
N GLN A 97 16.34 -10.70 23.57
CA GLN A 97 16.90 -10.04 24.76
C GLN A 97 16.43 -8.57 24.86
N ASP A 98 16.38 -7.84 23.74
CA ASP A 98 15.90 -6.47 23.71
C ASP A 98 14.41 -6.37 24.04
N LEU A 99 13.59 -7.31 23.56
CA LEU A 99 12.17 -7.40 23.88
C LEU A 99 11.94 -7.75 25.35
N ASP A 100 12.59 -8.81 25.86
CA ASP A 100 12.44 -9.30 27.25
C ASP A 100 12.91 -8.25 28.27
N SER A 101 13.88 -7.39 27.91
CA SER A 101 14.40 -6.30 28.76
C SER A 101 13.69 -4.96 28.57
N TYR A 102 12.59 -4.93 27.78
CA TYR A 102 11.83 -3.71 27.43
C TYR A 102 12.67 -2.59 26.80
N ARG A 103 13.81 -2.92 26.18
CA ARG A 103 14.59 -1.98 25.35
C ARG A 103 13.98 -1.78 23.98
N TRP A 104 13.14 -2.69 23.55
CA TRP A 104 12.39 -2.66 22.32
C TRP A 104 10.92 -3.02 22.59
N ASP A 105 9.99 -2.26 22.03
CA ASP A 105 8.55 -2.46 22.17
C ASP A 105 7.97 -3.52 21.21
N GLY A 106 8.81 -4.17 20.42
CA GLY A 106 8.42 -5.19 19.45
C GLY A 106 7.90 -4.65 18.12
N LEU A 107 7.90 -3.32 17.91
CA LEU A 107 7.52 -2.73 16.63
C LEU A 107 8.72 -2.70 15.68
N ARG A 108 8.55 -3.15 14.43
CA ARG A 108 9.64 -3.24 13.43
C ARG A 108 10.39 -1.93 13.25
N ASP A 109 9.63 -0.82 13.24
CA ASP A 109 10.18 0.50 12.94
C ASP A 109 10.97 1.12 14.11
N HIS A 110 10.86 0.55 15.30
CA HIS A 110 11.50 1.06 16.52
C HIS A 110 12.81 0.30 16.87
N THR A 111 13.22 -0.67 16.06
CA THR A 111 14.54 -1.31 16.24
C THR A 111 15.61 -0.60 15.40
N ASP A 112 16.81 -0.49 15.96
CA ASP A 112 18.01 -0.01 15.26
C ASP A 112 18.68 -1.09 14.40
N LYS A 113 18.21 -2.34 14.51
CA LYS A 113 18.74 -3.50 13.80
C LYS A 113 18.17 -3.56 12.38
N ALA A 114 19.03 -3.84 11.42
CA ALA A 114 18.61 -4.10 10.05
C ALA A 114 18.01 -5.51 9.95
N ILE A 115 16.71 -5.59 9.65
CA ILE A 115 15.98 -6.85 9.48
C ILE A 115 15.44 -6.87 8.05
N ASP A 116 15.87 -7.83 7.26
CA ASP A 116 15.33 -8.02 5.90
C ASP A 116 13.86 -8.47 5.92
N ASP A 117 13.16 -8.28 4.79
CA ASP A 117 11.73 -8.57 4.69
C ASP A 117 11.44 -10.08 4.82
N GLY A 118 12.36 -10.95 4.37
CA GLY A 118 12.22 -12.40 4.47
C GLY A 118 12.27 -12.87 5.92
N LEU A 119 13.23 -12.37 6.71
CA LEU A 119 13.29 -12.66 8.15
C LEU A 119 12.10 -12.05 8.88
N TRP A 120 11.71 -10.78 8.55
CA TRP A 120 10.57 -10.15 9.21
C TRP A 120 9.26 -10.88 8.97
N SER A 121 9.01 -11.42 7.78
CA SER A 121 7.81 -12.22 7.48
C SER A 121 7.69 -13.47 8.37
N ARG A 122 8.82 -14.06 8.78
CA ARG A 122 8.88 -15.19 9.71
C ARG A 122 8.79 -14.77 11.19
N LEU A 123 9.31 -13.59 11.54
CA LEU A 123 9.23 -13.02 12.90
C LEU A 123 7.83 -12.49 13.23
N SER A 124 7.10 -11.99 12.27
CA SER A 124 5.74 -11.47 12.45
C SER A 124 4.68 -12.57 12.34
N THR A 125 3.42 -12.21 12.45
CA THR A 125 2.29 -13.13 12.26
C THR A 125 1.09 -12.37 11.70
N ASP A 126 0.20 -13.08 11.05
CA ASP A 126 -1.08 -12.58 10.57
C ASP A 126 -2.27 -13.03 11.47
N LYS A 127 -3.50 -12.72 11.03
CA LYS A 127 -4.71 -13.13 11.75
C LYS A 127 -4.88 -14.66 11.75
N ALA A 128 -4.56 -15.31 10.63
CA ALA A 128 -4.75 -16.74 10.43
C ALA A 128 -3.71 -17.58 11.21
N SER A 129 -2.50 -17.03 11.40
CA SER A 129 -1.40 -17.72 12.10
C SER A 129 -1.28 -17.36 13.59
N CYS A 130 -2.24 -16.60 14.15
CA CYS A 130 -2.22 -16.18 15.55
C CYS A 130 -3.21 -16.96 16.41
N LEU A 131 -2.75 -17.51 17.54
CA LEU A 131 -3.59 -18.22 18.51
C LEU A 131 -4.44 -17.31 19.40
N ASN A 132 -4.34 -15.98 19.27
CA ASN A 132 -5.07 -15.01 20.08
C ASN A 132 -4.97 -15.30 21.59
N ARG A 133 -6.12 -15.33 22.28
CA ARG A 133 -6.20 -15.58 23.73
C ARG A 133 -5.64 -16.95 24.16
N ASN A 134 -5.53 -17.90 23.25
CA ASN A 134 -4.97 -19.23 23.51
C ASN A 134 -3.43 -19.25 23.41
N CYS A 135 -2.78 -18.13 23.04
CA CYS A 135 -1.33 -18.02 22.98
C CYS A 135 -0.73 -17.85 24.38
N HIS A 136 0.32 -18.61 24.69
CA HIS A 136 1.05 -18.49 25.95
C HIS A 136 1.57 -17.05 26.19
N TYR A 137 2.02 -16.40 25.12
CA TYR A 137 2.54 -15.02 25.15
C TYR A 137 1.46 -13.94 25.09
N TYR A 138 0.15 -14.27 25.16
CA TYR A 138 -0.95 -13.31 24.94
C TYR A 138 -0.86 -12.05 25.80
N ARG A 139 -0.47 -12.20 27.09
CA ARG A 139 -0.39 -11.09 28.05
C ARG A 139 0.77 -10.13 27.74
N GLU A 140 1.89 -10.66 27.26
CA GLU A 140 3.16 -9.95 27.01
C GLU A 140 3.35 -9.61 25.53
N CYS A 141 2.47 -10.12 24.66
CA CYS A 141 2.55 -9.92 23.21
C CYS A 141 2.49 -8.44 22.86
N PRO A 142 3.50 -7.87 22.18
CA PRO A 142 3.54 -6.45 21.82
C PRO A 142 2.27 -5.96 21.12
N PHE A 143 1.74 -6.76 20.20
CA PHE A 143 0.51 -6.45 19.51
C PHE A 143 -0.71 -6.34 20.45
N PHE A 144 -0.86 -7.25 21.42
CA PHE A 144 -1.98 -7.21 22.35
C PHE A 144 -1.79 -6.19 23.48
N VAL A 145 -0.55 -5.84 23.83
CA VAL A 145 -0.23 -4.71 24.72
C VAL A 145 -0.69 -3.42 24.05
N ALA A 146 -0.25 -3.14 22.83
CA ALA A 146 -0.65 -1.97 22.06
C ALA A 146 -2.19 -1.88 21.88
N ARG A 147 -2.88 -3.02 21.74
CA ARG A 147 -4.36 -3.06 21.67
C ARG A 147 -5.04 -2.62 22.95
N ARG A 148 -4.50 -2.96 24.12
CA ARG A 148 -5.03 -2.50 25.41
C ARG A 148 -4.84 -1.00 25.58
N GLU A 149 -3.68 -0.47 25.16
CA GLU A 149 -3.39 0.96 25.20
C GLU A 149 -4.34 1.79 24.32
N ILE A 150 -4.74 1.26 23.16
CA ILE A 150 -5.72 1.92 22.28
C ILE A 150 -7.06 2.15 22.98
N GLN A 151 -7.51 1.22 23.83
CA GLN A 151 -8.79 1.36 24.56
C GLN A 151 -8.75 2.44 25.66
N GLU A 152 -7.56 2.79 26.14
CA GLU A 152 -7.36 3.78 27.19
C GLU A 152 -6.95 5.16 26.64
N ALA A 153 -6.62 5.25 25.37
CA ALA A 153 -6.12 6.46 24.72
C ALA A 153 -7.27 7.43 24.38
N GLU A 154 -6.99 8.72 24.55
CA GLU A 154 -7.85 9.81 24.05
C GLU A 154 -7.58 10.14 22.59
N VAL A 155 -6.32 9.94 22.16
CA VAL A 155 -5.89 10.15 20.77
C VAL A 155 -5.21 8.88 20.25
N VAL A 156 -5.69 8.38 19.13
CA VAL A 156 -5.11 7.22 18.42
C VAL A 156 -4.66 7.66 17.04
N VAL A 157 -3.39 7.45 16.73
CA VAL A 157 -2.86 7.68 15.37
C VAL A 157 -2.86 6.37 14.60
N ALA A 158 -3.43 6.37 13.40
CA ALA A 158 -3.51 5.20 12.53
C ALA A 158 -3.15 5.56 11.08
N ASN A 159 -3.07 4.58 10.19
CA ASN A 159 -3.11 4.84 8.76
C ASN A 159 -4.48 4.47 8.16
N HIS A 160 -4.76 4.98 6.96
CA HIS A 160 -6.05 4.74 6.29
C HIS A 160 -6.37 3.26 6.10
N ALA A 161 -5.37 2.45 5.73
CA ALA A 161 -5.55 1.01 5.53
C ALA A 161 -5.99 0.30 6.82
N LEU A 162 -5.40 0.68 7.97
CA LEU A 162 -5.79 0.14 9.26
C LEU A 162 -7.20 0.59 9.66
N VAL A 163 -7.57 1.86 9.41
CA VAL A 163 -8.93 2.35 9.66
C VAL A 163 -9.93 1.55 8.84
N MET A 164 -9.69 1.34 7.54
CA MET A 164 -10.57 0.53 6.69
C MET A 164 -10.72 -0.90 7.19
N ALA A 165 -9.60 -1.56 7.55
CA ALA A 165 -9.61 -2.91 8.11
C ALA A 165 -10.34 -2.98 9.48
N ALA A 166 -10.21 -1.94 10.31
CA ALA A 166 -10.88 -1.85 11.60
C ALA A 166 -12.40 -1.67 11.43
N MET A 167 -12.83 -0.86 10.47
CA MET A 167 -14.26 -0.68 10.17
C MET A 167 -14.93 -1.97 9.64
N GLU A 168 -14.17 -2.81 8.93
CA GLU A 168 -14.68 -4.11 8.47
C GLU A 168 -14.75 -5.16 9.60
N SER A 169 -13.79 -5.18 10.51
CA SER A 169 -13.63 -6.24 11.52
C SER A 169 -13.98 -5.87 12.95
N GLU A 170 -14.34 -4.60 13.22
CA GLU A 170 -14.69 -4.01 14.54
C GLU A 170 -13.67 -4.29 15.69
N ALA A 171 -12.45 -4.73 15.37
CA ALA A 171 -11.57 -5.36 16.35
C ALA A 171 -10.34 -4.53 16.75
N VAL A 172 -10.07 -3.37 16.13
CA VAL A 172 -8.80 -2.63 16.31
C VAL A 172 -8.98 -1.31 17.03
N LEU A 173 -9.95 -0.53 16.58
CA LEU A 173 -10.27 0.80 17.10
C LEU A 173 -11.47 0.72 18.06
N PRO A 174 -11.72 1.74 18.87
CA PRO A 174 -12.98 1.85 19.61
C PRO A 174 -14.20 1.78 18.68
N GLU A 175 -15.37 1.53 19.24
CA GLU A 175 -16.61 1.44 18.45
C GLU A 175 -16.82 2.69 17.59
N PRO A 176 -17.23 2.54 16.30
CA PRO A 176 -17.36 3.66 15.36
C PRO A 176 -18.17 4.85 15.88
N LYS A 177 -19.26 4.59 16.65
CA LYS A 177 -20.09 5.64 17.25
C LYS A 177 -19.37 6.51 18.29
N ASN A 178 -18.28 5.99 18.87
CA ASN A 178 -17.47 6.67 19.90
C ASN A 178 -16.25 7.37 19.31
N LEU A 179 -16.15 7.47 17.97
CA LEU A 179 -15.03 8.09 17.29
C LEU A 179 -15.33 9.51 16.84
N LEU A 180 -14.33 10.36 16.95
CA LEU A 180 -14.13 11.54 16.11
C LEU A 180 -12.98 11.20 15.16
N LEU A 181 -13.25 11.08 13.86
CA LEU A 181 -12.26 10.63 12.88
C LEU A 181 -11.74 11.79 12.05
N VAL A 182 -10.44 11.97 12.01
CA VAL A 182 -9.74 12.91 11.12
C VAL A 182 -8.92 12.10 10.12
N LEU A 183 -9.23 12.26 8.83
CA LEU A 183 -8.53 11.63 7.72
C LEU A 183 -7.60 12.66 7.07
N ASP A 184 -6.34 12.66 7.48
CA ASP A 184 -5.31 13.53 6.94
C ASP A 184 -4.70 12.94 5.68
N GLU A 185 -4.37 13.79 4.70
CA GLU A 185 -4.05 13.38 3.32
C GLU A 185 -5.18 12.51 2.71
N GLY A 186 -6.43 12.90 2.99
CA GLY A 186 -7.63 12.14 2.65
C GLY A 186 -7.89 11.96 1.16
N HIS A 187 -7.12 12.62 0.28
CA HIS A 187 -7.15 12.37 -1.16
C HIS A 187 -6.68 10.95 -1.54
N HIS A 188 -5.91 10.28 -0.66
CA HIS A 188 -5.50 8.89 -0.83
C HIS A 188 -6.58 7.88 -0.40
N LEU A 189 -7.58 8.32 0.38
CA LEU A 189 -8.57 7.42 0.96
C LEU A 189 -9.28 6.52 -0.08
N PRO A 190 -9.73 7.02 -1.25
CA PRO A 190 -10.40 6.17 -2.23
C PRO A 190 -9.51 5.05 -2.77
N ASP A 191 -8.23 5.32 -3.02
CA ASP A 191 -7.29 4.33 -3.52
C ASP A 191 -6.93 3.31 -2.43
N VAL A 192 -6.65 3.76 -1.21
CA VAL A 192 -6.40 2.88 -0.06
C VAL A 192 -7.61 2.01 0.25
N ALA A 193 -8.83 2.57 0.16
CA ALA A 193 -10.05 1.78 0.34
C ALA A 193 -10.22 0.73 -0.75
N ARG A 194 -9.87 1.04 -2.00
CA ARG A 194 -9.89 0.09 -3.11
C ARG A 194 -8.91 -1.06 -2.87
N ASP A 195 -7.68 -0.74 -2.51
CA ASP A 195 -6.64 -1.74 -2.21
C ASP A 195 -7.04 -2.64 -1.03
N ALA A 196 -7.62 -2.06 0.02
CA ALA A 196 -8.13 -2.81 1.17
C ALA A 196 -9.31 -3.73 0.85
N LEU A 197 -10.08 -3.40 -0.19
CA LEU A 197 -11.26 -4.14 -0.65
C LEU A 197 -10.95 -5.06 -1.85
N GLU A 198 -9.71 -5.06 -2.33
CA GLU A 198 -9.29 -6.03 -3.32
C GLU A 198 -9.32 -7.44 -2.73
N MET A 199 -10.02 -8.32 -3.40
CA MET A 199 -10.03 -9.75 -3.07
C MET A 199 -9.09 -10.46 -4.03
N SER A 200 -8.11 -11.15 -3.48
CA SER A 200 -7.17 -11.97 -4.25
C SER A 200 -6.90 -13.29 -3.56
N ALA A 201 -6.69 -14.34 -4.34
CA ALA A 201 -6.31 -15.63 -3.79
C ALA A 201 -5.44 -16.40 -4.79
N GLU A 202 -4.54 -17.19 -4.25
CA GLU A 202 -3.74 -18.12 -5.02
C GLU A 202 -4.60 -19.30 -5.50
N ILE A 203 -4.46 -19.61 -6.78
CA ILE A 203 -5.17 -20.71 -7.46
C ILE A 203 -4.20 -21.66 -8.17
N THR A 204 -2.92 -21.65 -7.81
CA THR A 204 -1.92 -22.56 -8.34
C THR A 204 -2.34 -24.01 -8.05
N ALA A 205 -2.64 -24.80 -9.08
CA ALA A 205 -3.27 -26.11 -8.90
C ALA A 205 -2.47 -27.07 -8.00
N PRO A 206 -1.15 -27.27 -8.13
CA PRO A 206 -0.39 -28.15 -7.24
C PRO A 206 -0.40 -27.69 -5.78
N TRP A 207 -0.27 -26.37 -5.54
CA TRP A 207 -0.33 -25.81 -4.20
C TRP A 207 -1.71 -26.01 -3.58
N PHE A 208 -2.76 -25.75 -4.35
CA PHE A 208 -4.15 -25.88 -3.89
C PHE A 208 -4.50 -27.33 -3.52
N ARG A 209 -4.04 -28.31 -4.30
CA ARG A 209 -4.18 -29.73 -3.99
C ARG A 209 -3.58 -30.08 -2.65
N LEU A 210 -2.36 -29.64 -2.41
CA LEU A 210 -1.68 -29.87 -1.14
C LEU A 210 -2.47 -29.31 0.05
N GLN A 211 -3.03 -28.09 -0.08
CA GLN A 211 -3.83 -27.48 1.00
C GLN A 211 -5.11 -28.29 1.28
N LEU A 212 -5.79 -28.79 0.26
CA LEU A 212 -6.99 -29.62 0.44
C LEU A 212 -6.67 -30.96 1.10
N ASP A 213 -5.59 -31.64 0.71
CA ASP A 213 -5.15 -32.88 1.30
C ASP A 213 -4.78 -32.70 2.79
N LEU A 214 -4.09 -31.60 3.12
CA LEU A 214 -3.78 -31.24 4.50
C LEU A 214 -5.05 -30.97 5.31
N PHE A 215 -6.03 -30.30 4.74
CA PHE A 215 -7.30 -30.03 5.41
C PHE A 215 -8.08 -31.31 5.69
N CYS A 216 -8.18 -32.24 4.73
CA CYS A 216 -8.82 -33.54 4.94
C CYS A 216 -8.17 -34.32 6.09
N LYS A 217 -6.83 -34.37 6.14
CA LYS A 217 -6.08 -34.99 7.24
C LYS A 217 -6.33 -34.29 8.59
N LEU A 218 -6.42 -32.98 8.57
CA LEU A 218 -6.68 -32.18 9.76
C LEU A 218 -8.07 -32.47 10.34
N VAL A 219 -9.10 -32.52 9.49
CA VAL A 219 -10.46 -32.86 9.91
C VAL A 219 -10.52 -34.28 10.47
N ALA A 220 -9.88 -35.27 9.84
CA ALA A 220 -9.79 -36.63 10.36
C ALA A 220 -9.14 -36.65 11.75
N THR A 221 -8.03 -35.93 11.94
CA THR A 221 -7.36 -35.79 13.24
C THR A 221 -8.28 -35.17 14.29
N CYS A 222 -9.05 -34.16 13.93
CA CYS A 222 -10.03 -33.54 14.83
C CYS A 222 -11.10 -34.53 15.27
N MET A 223 -11.63 -35.33 14.34
CA MET A 223 -12.67 -36.32 14.61
C MET A 223 -12.17 -37.45 15.52
N GLU A 224 -10.98 -37.97 15.27
CA GLU A 224 -10.44 -39.09 16.01
C GLU A 224 -9.94 -38.73 17.43
N GLN A 225 -9.21 -37.61 17.54
CA GLN A 225 -8.50 -37.28 18.75
C GLN A 225 -9.25 -36.33 19.67
N PHE A 226 -9.97 -35.39 19.11
CA PHE A 226 -10.65 -34.33 19.89
C PHE A 226 -12.16 -34.53 20.03
N ARG A 227 -12.78 -35.45 19.29
CA ARG A 227 -14.20 -35.81 19.39
C ARG A 227 -15.10 -34.59 19.55
N PRO A 228 -15.40 -33.87 18.48
CA PRO A 228 -16.20 -32.65 18.51
C PRO A 228 -17.58 -32.90 19.12
N LYS A 229 -18.14 -31.88 19.80
CA LYS A 229 -19.47 -31.96 20.41
C LYS A 229 -20.56 -32.26 19.37
N THR A 230 -20.40 -31.69 18.17
CA THR A 230 -21.31 -31.87 17.04
C THR A 230 -20.53 -32.34 15.83
N THR A 231 -20.95 -33.44 15.21
CA THR A 231 -20.35 -33.92 13.97
C THR A 231 -21.14 -33.41 12.78
N PRO A 232 -20.63 -32.42 12.03
CA PRO A 232 -21.33 -31.94 10.85
C PRO A 232 -21.37 -33.05 9.79
N PRO A 233 -22.46 -33.17 8.99
CA PRO A 233 -22.55 -34.19 7.93
C PRO A 233 -21.41 -34.13 6.91
N LEU A 234 -20.85 -32.93 6.70
CA LEU A 234 -19.70 -32.70 5.81
C LEU A 234 -18.37 -33.26 6.37
N ALA A 235 -18.27 -33.49 7.67
CA ALA A 235 -17.07 -34.07 8.28
C ALA A 235 -16.93 -35.59 8.03
N ASN A 236 -17.93 -36.23 7.41
CA ASN A 236 -17.81 -37.60 6.89
C ASN A 236 -16.66 -37.65 5.86
N PRO A 237 -15.67 -38.56 6.01
CA PRO A 237 -14.46 -38.58 5.16
C PRO A 237 -14.77 -38.68 3.66
N GLU A 238 -15.76 -39.51 3.26
CA GLU A 238 -16.13 -39.70 1.87
C GLU A 238 -16.74 -38.42 1.28
N ARG A 239 -17.62 -37.76 2.03
CA ARG A 239 -18.26 -36.51 1.60
C ARG A 239 -17.25 -35.35 1.53
N LEU A 240 -16.39 -35.23 2.54
CA LEU A 240 -15.35 -34.20 2.56
C LEU A 240 -14.41 -34.37 1.38
N THR A 241 -13.92 -35.60 1.15
CA THR A 241 -13.05 -35.89 0.00
C THR A 241 -13.73 -35.56 -1.32
N ALA A 242 -15.00 -35.95 -1.51
CA ALA A 242 -15.73 -35.64 -2.74
C ALA A 242 -15.84 -34.12 -2.99
N HIS A 243 -16.09 -33.29 -1.95
CA HIS A 243 -16.16 -31.82 -2.11
C HIS A 243 -14.78 -31.22 -2.37
N CYS A 244 -13.73 -31.75 -1.76
CA CYS A 244 -12.35 -31.30 -2.00
C CYS A 244 -11.90 -31.67 -3.43
N GLU A 245 -12.24 -32.85 -3.92
CA GLU A 245 -11.97 -33.25 -5.31
C GLU A 245 -12.72 -32.35 -6.30
N GLU A 246 -14.02 -32.13 -6.11
CA GLU A 246 -14.78 -31.21 -6.95
C GLU A 246 -14.18 -29.81 -6.96
N LEU A 247 -13.77 -29.28 -5.79
CA LEU A 247 -13.14 -27.97 -5.68
C LEU A 247 -11.81 -27.92 -6.44
N PHE A 248 -11.00 -28.97 -6.33
CA PHE A 248 -9.74 -29.08 -7.05
C PHE A 248 -9.93 -29.14 -8.57
N GLU A 249 -10.87 -29.96 -9.06
CA GLU A 249 -11.19 -30.07 -10.48
C GLU A 249 -11.62 -28.75 -11.10
N LEU A 250 -12.42 -27.96 -10.36
CA LEU A 250 -12.83 -26.62 -10.80
C LEU A 250 -11.63 -25.64 -10.87
N ILE A 251 -10.73 -25.68 -9.89
CA ILE A 251 -9.50 -24.87 -9.91
C ILE A 251 -8.58 -25.29 -11.05
N ALA A 252 -8.42 -26.60 -11.29
CA ALA A 252 -7.62 -27.11 -12.41
C ALA A 252 -8.21 -26.69 -13.77
N SER A 253 -9.54 -26.78 -13.92
CA SER A 253 -10.25 -26.32 -15.12
C SER A 253 -10.05 -24.82 -15.34
N LEU A 254 -10.19 -24.02 -14.28
CA LEU A 254 -9.93 -22.56 -14.36
C LEU A 254 -8.49 -22.26 -14.78
N ASN A 255 -7.50 -22.95 -14.20
CA ASN A 255 -6.09 -22.80 -14.61
C ASN A 255 -5.88 -23.14 -16.10
N ASN A 256 -6.52 -24.20 -16.60
CA ASN A 256 -6.43 -24.58 -18.01
C ASN A 256 -7.02 -23.50 -18.92
N ILE A 257 -8.18 -22.93 -18.55
CA ILE A 257 -8.80 -21.82 -19.30
C ILE A 257 -7.87 -20.59 -19.28
N LEU A 258 -7.33 -20.22 -18.11
CA LEU A 258 -6.43 -19.07 -17.99
C LEU A 258 -5.12 -19.26 -18.78
N ASN A 259 -4.64 -20.49 -18.95
CA ASN A 259 -3.47 -20.78 -19.78
C ASN A 259 -3.70 -20.47 -21.26
N LEU A 260 -4.94 -20.42 -21.74
CA LEU A 260 -5.27 -19.98 -23.11
C LEU A 260 -5.06 -18.48 -23.30
N TYR A 261 -5.20 -17.70 -22.25
CA TYR A 261 -5.05 -16.24 -22.27
C TYR A 261 -3.64 -15.77 -21.88
N MET A 262 -2.91 -16.56 -21.11
CA MET A 262 -1.59 -16.23 -20.59
C MET A 262 -0.54 -17.21 -21.11
N PRO A 263 0.52 -16.74 -21.81
CA PRO A 263 1.58 -17.63 -22.33
C PRO A 263 2.21 -18.48 -21.23
N ALA A 264 2.44 -19.77 -21.51
CA ALA A 264 3.00 -20.68 -20.52
C ALA A 264 4.44 -20.31 -20.14
N GLY A 265 4.80 -20.48 -18.87
CA GLY A 265 6.19 -20.37 -18.39
C GLY A 265 6.74 -18.95 -18.27
N GLN A 266 5.94 -17.92 -18.46
CA GLN A 266 6.34 -16.53 -18.32
C GLN A 266 5.42 -15.78 -17.33
N GLU A 267 5.94 -14.70 -16.76
CA GLU A 267 5.09 -13.74 -16.04
C GLU A 267 4.07 -13.16 -17.02
N ALA A 268 2.82 -13.14 -16.62
CA ALA A 268 1.73 -12.69 -17.46
C ALA A 268 0.56 -12.18 -16.62
N GLU A 269 -0.20 -11.26 -17.21
CA GLU A 269 -1.45 -10.76 -16.66
C GLU A 269 -2.53 -10.86 -17.73
N HIS A 270 -3.72 -11.29 -17.35
CA HIS A 270 -4.91 -11.26 -18.20
C HIS A 270 -6.05 -10.60 -17.46
N ARG A 271 -6.57 -9.52 -18.03
CA ARG A 271 -7.73 -8.79 -17.52
C ARG A 271 -8.95 -9.10 -18.37
N PHE A 272 -10.07 -9.32 -17.72
CA PHE A 272 -11.35 -9.48 -18.39
C PHE A 272 -11.97 -8.11 -18.70
N PRO A 273 -12.22 -7.76 -19.98
CA PRO A 273 -12.80 -6.47 -20.36
C PRO A 273 -14.10 -6.18 -19.62
N MET A 274 -14.27 -4.97 -19.11
CA MET A 274 -15.41 -4.57 -18.25
C MET A 274 -15.66 -5.50 -17.05
N GLY A 275 -14.72 -6.40 -16.72
CA GLY A 275 -14.89 -7.45 -15.71
C GLY A 275 -15.87 -8.55 -16.11
N GLU A 276 -16.23 -8.67 -17.38
CA GLU A 276 -17.12 -9.70 -17.90
C GLU A 276 -16.38 -11.02 -18.08
N LEU A 277 -16.80 -12.04 -17.35
CA LEU A 277 -16.23 -13.37 -17.48
C LEU A 277 -16.97 -14.16 -18.59
N PRO A 278 -16.25 -15.00 -19.35
CA PRO A 278 -16.89 -16.01 -20.19
C PRO A 278 -17.85 -16.87 -19.37
N GLN A 279 -18.94 -17.35 -19.99
CA GLN A 279 -19.98 -18.10 -19.33
C GLN A 279 -19.44 -19.30 -18.53
N GLU A 280 -18.52 -20.05 -19.11
CA GLU A 280 -17.87 -21.19 -18.47
C GLU A 280 -17.10 -20.78 -17.20
N VAL A 281 -16.34 -19.68 -17.25
CA VAL A 281 -15.59 -19.16 -16.10
C VAL A 281 -16.54 -18.66 -15.02
N MET A 282 -17.66 -18.03 -15.41
CA MET A 282 -18.67 -17.56 -14.47
C MET A 282 -19.31 -18.72 -13.69
N GLU A 283 -19.66 -19.81 -14.38
CA GLU A 283 -20.22 -21.01 -13.77
C GLU A 283 -19.24 -21.67 -12.79
N ILE A 284 -17.95 -21.76 -13.17
CA ILE A 284 -16.87 -22.21 -12.28
C ILE A 284 -16.81 -21.31 -11.03
N CYS A 285 -16.77 -19.99 -11.17
CA CYS A 285 -16.71 -19.06 -10.03
C CYS A 285 -17.93 -19.22 -9.09
N GLN A 286 -19.13 -19.40 -9.63
CA GLN A 286 -20.34 -19.63 -8.83
C GLN A 286 -20.27 -20.93 -8.02
N ARG A 287 -19.71 -21.98 -8.61
CA ARG A 287 -19.55 -23.27 -7.92
C ARG A 287 -18.45 -23.21 -6.87
N LEU A 288 -17.32 -22.59 -7.20
CA LEU A 288 -16.22 -22.32 -6.27
C LEU A 288 -16.70 -21.52 -5.03
N ALA A 289 -17.55 -20.49 -5.23
CA ALA A 289 -18.11 -19.71 -4.13
C ALA A 289 -18.92 -20.58 -3.14
N LYS A 290 -19.71 -21.51 -3.65
CA LYS A 290 -20.52 -22.42 -2.82
C LYS A 290 -19.66 -23.41 -2.05
N LEU A 291 -18.71 -24.06 -2.73
CA LEU A 291 -17.86 -25.09 -2.11
C LEU A 291 -16.90 -24.48 -1.07
N THR A 292 -16.26 -23.36 -1.40
CA THR A 292 -15.36 -22.70 -0.45
C THR A 292 -16.09 -22.19 0.78
N GLU A 293 -17.33 -21.72 0.66
CA GLU A 293 -18.16 -21.32 1.80
C GLU A 293 -18.55 -22.50 2.70
N LEU A 294 -18.85 -23.66 2.11
CA LEU A 294 -19.12 -24.88 2.87
C LEU A 294 -17.90 -25.33 3.68
N LEU A 295 -16.70 -25.33 3.04
CA LEU A 295 -15.46 -25.73 3.71
C LEU A 295 -15.03 -24.69 4.77
N ARG A 296 -15.26 -23.40 4.51
CA ARG A 296 -15.06 -22.32 5.49
C ARG A 296 -15.91 -22.55 6.75
N GLY A 297 -17.20 -22.82 6.55
CA GLY A 297 -18.13 -23.12 7.65
C GLY A 297 -17.72 -24.34 8.46
N LEU A 298 -17.21 -25.39 7.81
CA LEU A 298 -16.68 -26.58 8.47
C LEU A 298 -15.45 -26.25 9.32
N ALA A 299 -14.49 -25.52 8.77
CA ALA A 299 -13.29 -25.11 9.48
C ALA A 299 -13.62 -24.24 10.70
N GLU A 300 -14.57 -23.31 10.58
CA GLU A 300 -15.03 -22.43 11.67
C GLU A 300 -15.68 -23.22 12.80
N LEU A 301 -16.51 -24.22 12.49
CA LEU A 301 -17.15 -25.09 13.48
C LEU A 301 -16.10 -25.87 14.28
N PHE A 302 -15.10 -26.48 13.61
CA PHE A 302 -14.01 -27.17 14.31
C PHE A 302 -13.16 -26.23 15.14
N LEU A 303 -12.85 -25.03 14.65
CA LEU A 303 -12.07 -24.04 15.37
C LEU A 303 -12.75 -23.63 16.68
N ASN A 304 -14.07 -23.38 16.64
CA ASN A 304 -14.87 -23.00 17.80
C ASN A 304 -14.88 -24.14 18.83
N ASP A 305 -15.14 -25.37 18.39
CA ASP A 305 -15.17 -26.53 19.29
C ASP A 305 -13.80 -26.81 19.96
N LEU A 306 -12.71 -26.71 19.17
CA LEU A 306 -11.35 -26.90 19.67
C LEU A 306 -10.95 -25.80 20.67
N SER A 307 -11.39 -24.56 20.45
CA SER A 307 -11.09 -23.42 21.31
C SER A 307 -11.71 -23.55 22.71
N GLU A 308 -12.83 -24.26 22.84
CA GLU A 308 -13.48 -24.54 24.12
C GLU A 308 -12.78 -25.65 24.93
N LYS A 309 -11.92 -26.45 24.33
CA LYS A 309 -11.24 -27.60 24.94
C LYS A 309 -9.89 -27.25 25.59
N THR A 310 -9.50 -26.00 25.63
CA THR A 310 -8.25 -25.52 26.20
C THR A 310 -8.17 -25.80 27.71
N GLY A 311 -7.80 -26.97 28.13
CA GLY A 311 -7.62 -27.33 29.55
C GLY A 311 -7.66 -28.81 29.88
N SER A 312 -8.02 -29.69 28.92
CA SER A 312 -8.23 -31.11 29.16
C SER A 312 -7.34 -32.08 28.36
N HIS A 313 -6.51 -31.57 27.45
CA HIS A 313 -5.72 -32.39 26.52
C HIS A 313 -4.25 -31.94 26.45
N ASP A 314 -3.41 -32.71 25.77
CA ASP A 314 -2.06 -32.30 25.41
C ASP A 314 -2.07 -30.94 24.74
N VAL A 315 -1.69 -29.91 25.49
CA VAL A 315 -1.78 -28.48 25.11
C VAL A 315 -0.99 -28.23 23.84
N VAL A 316 0.15 -28.88 23.65
CA VAL A 316 1.02 -28.75 22.49
C VAL A 316 0.30 -29.19 21.22
N ARG A 317 -0.33 -30.35 21.27
CA ARG A 317 -1.03 -30.95 20.14
C ARG A 317 -2.29 -30.15 19.76
N LEU A 318 -3.04 -29.73 20.78
CA LEU A 318 -4.23 -28.89 20.57
C LEU A 318 -3.87 -27.56 19.90
N HIS A 319 -2.81 -26.88 20.35
CA HIS A 319 -2.36 -25.64 19.77
C HIS A 319 -1.92 -25.78 18.30
N ARG A 320 -1.26 -26.90 17.96
CA ARG A 320 -0.89 -27.20 16.56
C ARG A 320 -2.13 -27.30 15.68
N VAL A 321 -3.11 -28.09 16.10
CA VAL A 321 -4.34 -28.32 15.36
C VAL A 321 -5.15 -27.01 15.24
N LEU A 322 -5.21 -26.21 16.32
CA LEU A 322 -5.83 -24.88 16.28
C LEU A 322 -5.15 -23.96 15.25
N LEU A 323 -3.82 -23.95 15.21
CA LEU A 323 -3.07 -23.13 14.27
C LEU A 323 -3.34 -23.54 12.81
N GLN A 324 -3.28 -24.85 12.53
CA GLN A 324 -3.55 -25.39 11.20
C GLN A 324 -5.02 -25.13 10.77
N MET A 325 -5.97 -25.28 11.71
CA MET A 325 -7.37 -25.00 11.44
C MET A 325 -7.64 -23.52 11.17
N ASN A 326 -6.97 -22.62 11.90
CA ASN A 326 -7.01 -21.17 11.62
C ASN A 326 -6.47 -20.83 10.22
N ARG A 327 -5.36 -21.46 9.82
CA ARG A 327 -4.80 -21.26 8.47
C ARG A 327 -5.75 -21.74 7.38
N ALA A 328 -6.33 -22.92 7.56
CA ALA A 328 -7.33 -23.47 6.65
C ALA A 328 -8.58 -22.54 6.57
N LEU A 329 -9.07 -22.07 7.72
CA LEU A 329 -10.17 -21.10 7.77
C LEU A 329 -9.82 -19.82 7.01
N GLY A 330 -8.65 -19.23 7.23
CA GLY A 330 -8.20 -18.02 6.54
C GLY A 330 -8.09 -18.22 5.02
N MET A 331 -7.60 -19.37 4.57
CA MET A 331 -7.55 -19.72 3.15
C MET A 331 -8.97 -19.79 2.55
N PHE A 332 -9.88 -20.56 3.16
CA PHE A 332 -11.25 -20.68 2.66
C PHE A 332 -12.05 -19.37 2.76
N GLU A 333 -11.78 -18.53 3.77
CA GLU A 333 -12.37 -17.18 3.88
C GLU A 333 -11.97 -16.30 2.70
N SER A 334 -10.69 -16.26 2.36
CA SER A 334 -10.18 -15.50 1.21
C SER A 334 -10.77 -16.02 -0.11
N GLN A 335 -10.77 -17.34 -0.30
CA GLN A 335 -11.36 -17.98 -1.48
C GLN A 335 -12.88 -17.69 -1.59
N SER A 336 -13.63 -17.84 -0.50
CA SER A 336 -15.08 -17.60 -0.51
C SER A 336 -15.41 -16.13 -0.84
N LYS A 337 -14.71 -15.17 -0.23
CA LYS A 337 -14.88 -13.73 -0.53
C LYS A 337 -14.57 -13.44 -2.00
N LEU A 338 -13.45 -13.95 -2.52
CA LEU A 338 -13.05 -13.78 -3.91
C LEU A 338 -14.12 -14.30 -4.88
N TRP A 339 -14.51 -15.57 -4.74
CA TRP A 339 -15.44 -16.19 -5.70
C TRP A 339 -16.85 -15.63 -5.61
N ARG A 340 -17.29 -15.18 -4.44
CA ARG A 340 -18.56 -14.43 -4.29
C ARG A 340 -18.50 -13.13 -5.08
N LEU A 341 -17.41 -12.37 -4.99
CA LEU A 341 -17.24 -11.12 -5.74
C LEU A 341 -17.10 -11.39 -7.24
N ALA A 342 -16.33 -12.43 -7.63
CA ALA A 342 -16.12 -12.82 -9.02
C ALA A 342 -17.41 -13.28 -9.70
N SER A 343 -18.31 -13.96 -8.96
CA SER A 343 -19.57 -14.48 -9.47
C SER A 343 -20.72 -13.46 -9.53
N LEU A 344 -20.48 -12.21 -9.09
CA LEU A 344 -21.47 -11.16 -9.24
C LEU A 344 -21.71 -10.89 -10.73
N ALA A 345 -22.98 -11.00 -11.15
CA ALA A 345 -23.39 -10.56 -12.47
C ALA A 345 -23.21 -9.05 -12.59
N GLN A 346 -22.82 -8.60 -13.76
CA GLN A 346 -22.71 -7.17 -14.02
C GLN A 346 -24.10 -6.53 -13.91
N SER A 347 -24.24 -5.63 -12.94
CA SER A 347 -25.42 -4.79 -12.81
C SER A 347 -25.25 -3.52 -13.66
N SER A 348 -26.31 -2.72 -13.79
CA SER A 348 -26.25 -1.40 -14.46
C SER A 348 -25.32 -0.39 -13.81
N GLY A 349 -24.63 -0.77 -12.72
CA GLY A 349 -23.68 0.08 -11.98
C GLY A 349 -22.25 -0.04 -12.45
N ALA A 350 -21.33 0.43 -11.63
CA ALA A 350 -19.91 0.35 -11.87
C ALA A 350 -19.43 -1.12 -11.82
N PRO A 351 -18.62 -1.59 -12.78
CA PRO A 351 -18.19 -2.98 -12.85
C PRO A 351 -17.21 -3.35 -11.74
N VAL A 352 -17.08 -4.66 -11.51
CA VAL A 352 -16.01 -5.26 -10.73
C VAL A 352 -14.90 -5.65 -11.71
N THR A 353 -13.72 -5.06 -11.54
CA THR A 353 -12.54 -5.48 -12.30
C THR A 353 -12.15 -6.90 -11.89
N LYS A 354 -11.88 -7.75 -12.88
CA LYS A 354 -11.45 -9.13 -12.67
C LYS A 354 -10.24 -9.41 -13.56
N TRP A 355 -9.21 -10.00 -12.97
CA TRP A 355 -7.99 -10.34 -13.71
C TRP A 355 -7.27 -11.50 -13.04
N ALA A 356 -6.39 -12.14 -13.79
CA ALA A 356 -5.48 -13.16 -13.29
C ALA A 356 -4.03 -12.75 -13.54
N THR A 357 -3.15 -13.11 -12.61
CA THR A 357 -1.70 -12.92 -12.76
C THR A 357 -0.96 -14.24 -12.63
N ARG A 358 0.10 -14.38 -13.40
CA ARG A 358 1.08 -15.45 -13.26
C ARG A 358 2.43 -14.83 -12.90
N VAL A 359 2.98 -15.23 -11.77
CA VAL A 359 4.26 -14.75 -11.26
C VAL A 359 5.21 -15.94 -11.13
N VAL A 360 6.48 -15.74 -11.44
CA VAL A 360 7.53 -16.74 -11.25
C VAL A 360 8.38 -16.33 -10.05
N ARG A 361 8.34 -17.14 -8.96
CA ARG A 361 9.15 -16.93 -7.76
C ARG A 361 9.96 -18.20 -7.49
N ASP A 362 11.26 -18.05 -7.30
CA ASP A 362 12.17 -19.16 -7.02
C ASP A 362 12.05 -20.34 -8.01
N GLY A 363 11.77 -20.02 -9.28
CA GLY A 363 11.56 -21.02 -10.34
C GLY A 363 10.21 -21.73 -10.29
N GLN A 364 9.33 -21.37 -9.37
CA GLN A 364 7.96 -21.90 -9.28
C GLN A 364 6.96 -20.90 -9.85
N ILE A 365 5.91 -21.43 -10.48
CA ILE A 365 4.82 -20.67 -11.07
C ILE A 365 3.71 -20.54 -10.04
N HIS A 366 3.31 -19.30 -9.76
CA HIS A 366 2.19 -18.95 -8.92
C HIS A 366 1.12 -18.27 -9.76
N VAL A 367 -0.11 -18.72 -9.68
CA VAL A 367 -1.27 -18.13 -10.38
C VAL A 367 -2.22 -17.55 -9.34
N TRP A 368 -2.58 -16.30 -9.55
CA TRP A 368 -3.51 -15.57 -8.68
C TRP A 368 -4.72 -15.09 -9.46
N PHE A 369 -5.87 -15.08 -8.83
CA PHE A 369 -7.07 -14.44 -9.34
C PHE A 369 -7.44 -13.26 -8.44
N HIS A 370 -7.85 -12.14 -9.06
CA HIS A 370 -8.07 -10.88 -8.37
C HIS A 370 -9.44 -10.31 -8.77
N CYS A 371 -10.10 -9.66 -7.82
CA CYS A 371 -11.34 -8.92 -8.02
C CYS A 371 -11.36 -7.66 -7.18
N VAL A 372 -11.78 -6.53 -7.77
CA VAL A 372 -12.04 -5.30 -7.02
C VAL A 372 -13.09 -4.45 -7.73
N GLY A 373 -13.96 -3.80 -6.97
CA GLY A 373 -14.87 -2.81 -7.50
C GLY A 373 -14.10 -1.55 -7.95
N ILE A 374 -14.40 -1.02 -9.14
CA ILE A 374 -13.77 0.23 -9.60
C ILE A 374 -14.22 1.45 -8.79
N ARG A 375 -15.40 1.41 -8.19
CA ARG A 375 -15.91 2.42 -7.27
C ARG A 375 -16.02 1.88 -5.87
N VAL A 376 -15.45 2.61 -4.94
CA VAL A 376 -15.48 2.27 -3.51
C VAL A 376 -16.48 3.13 -2.73
N SER A 377 -17.21 4.02 -3.41
CA SER A 377 -18.15 4.94 -2.78
C SER A 377 -19.20 4.24 -1.92
N ASP A 378 -19.79 3.14 -2.41
CA ASP A 378 -20.83 2.40 -1.68
C ASP A 378 -20.27 1.69 -0.44
N GLN A 379 -19.03 1.19 -0.54
CA GLN A 379 -18.33 0.57 0.58
C GLN A 379 -17.90 1.62 1.61
N LEU A 380 -17.37 2.78 1.17
CA LEU A 380 -17.07 3.90 2.06
C LEU A 380 -18.32 4.43 2.74
N GLU A 381 -19.44 4.52 2.02
CA GLU A 381 -20.73 4.90 2.61
C GLU A 381 -21.11 3.96 3.74
N ARG A 382 -21.06 2.65 3.50
CA ARG A 382 -21.46 1.63 4.49
C ARG A 382 -20.49 1.51 5.64
N LEU A 383 -19.18 1.47 5.37
CA LEU A 383 -18.15 1.18 6.37
C LEU A 383 -17.75 2.42 7.17
N LEU A 384 -17.81 3.60 6.57
CA LEU A 384 -17.23 4.81 7.12
C LEU A 384 -18.26 5.92 7.35
N TRP A 385 -18.89 6.43 6.28
CA TRP A 385 -19.72 7.63 6.36
C TRP A 385 -20.97 7.44 7.21
N ARG A 386 -21.60 6.25 7.17
CA ARG A 386 -22.76 5.93 8.04
C ARG A 386 -22.39 5.45 9.43
N SER A 387 -21.22 4.86 9.59
CA SER A 387 -20.84 4.19 10.84
C SER A 387 -20.20 5.14 11.85
N VAL A 388 -19.47 6.15 11.36
CA VAL A 388 -18.78 7.14 12.21
C VAL A 388 -19.53 8.47 12.14
N PRO A 389 -20.04 9.00 13.28
CA PRO A 389 -20.91 10.20 13.26
C PRO A 389 -20.16 11.49 12.92
N HIS A 390 -18.88 11.58 13.23
CA HIS A 390 -18.10 12.81 13.03
C HIS A 390 -16.80 12.49 12.27
N ILE A 391 -16.72 12.96 11.03
CA ILE A 391 -15.56 12.74 10.16
C ILE A 391 -15.11 14.08 9.57
N VAL A 392 -13.80 14.33 9.63
CA VAL A 392 -13.13 15.43 8.94
C VAL A 392 -12.15 14.84 7.94
N VAL A 393 -12.32 15.14 6.67
CA VAL A 393 -11.37 14.79 5.60
C VAL A 393 -10.55 16.02 5.28
N THR A 394 -9.25 15.96 5.42
CA THR A 394 -8.35 17.09 5.16
C THR A 394 -7.18 16.70 4.28
N SER A 395 -6.78 17.60 3.42
CA SER A 395 -5.55 17.53 2.63
C SER A 395 -5.30 18.86 1.91
N ALA A 396 -4.07 19.10 1.54
CA ALA A 396 -3.71 20.19 0.62
C ALA A 396 -4.28 19.97 -0.80
N THR A 397 -4.66 18.75 -1.16
CA THR A 397 -4.99 18.32 -2.52
C THR A 397 -6.34 17.59 -2.65
N LEU A 398 -7.37 17.94 -1.86
CA LEU A 398 -8.72 17.39 -2.04
C LEU A 398 -9.40 17.89 -3.32
N ARG A 399 -8.96 19.06 -3.84
CA ARG A 399 -9.43 19.62 -5.10
C ARG A 399 -8.49 19.26 -6.24
N SER A 400 -9.04 18.83 -7.35
CA SER A 400 -8.34 18.72 -8.62
C SER A 400 -8.95 19.70 -9.63
N LEU A 401 -8.12 20.38 -10.41
CA LEU A 401 -8.60 21.38 -11.38
C LEU A 401 -9.57 22.40 -10.74
N ASN A 402 -9.30 22.80 -9.49
CA ASN A 402 -10.13 23.70 -8.67
C ASN A 402 -11.53 23.16 -8.31
N SER A 403 -11.80 21.86 -8.42
CA SER A 403 -13.08 21.23 -8.12
C SER A 403 -12.93 20.03 -7.17
N PHE A 404 -13.95 19.78 -6.34
CA PHE A 404 -14.08 18.56 -5.53
C PHE A 404 -14.72 17.40 -6.29
N SER A 405 -15.12 17.58 -7.55
CA SER A 405 -15.90 16.60 -8.32
C SER A 405 -15.28 15.20 -8.35
N ARG A 406 -13.96 15.09 -8.51
CA ARG A 406 -13.29 13.78 -8.51
C ARG A 406 -13.35 13.13 -7.13
N LEU A 407 -13.10 13.88 -6.06
CA LEU A 407 -13.24 13.37 -4.69
C LEU A 407 -14.66 12.90 -4.42
N GLN A 408 -15.66 13.70 -4.76
CA GLN A 408 -17.08 13.35 -4.59
C GLN A 408 -17.43 12.07 -5.35
N GLU A 409 -16.97 11.93 -6.59
CA GLU A 409 -17.22 10.75 -7.40
C GLU A 409 -16.59 9.48 -6.81
N MET A 410 -15.37 9.58 -6.29
CA MET A 410 -14.65 8.44 -5.75
C MET A 410 -15.07 8.08 -4.33
N SER A 411 -15.33 9.06 -3.48
CA SER A 411 -15.68 8.86 -2.06
C SER A 411 -17.17 8.66 -1.81
N GLY A 412 -18.03 9.11 -2.71
CA GLY A 412 -19.48 9.10 -2.53
C GLY A 412 -20.04 10.28 -1.72
N LEU A 413 -19.19 11.18 -1.20
CA LEU A 413 -19.59 12.37 -0.44
C LEU A 413 -20.38 13.35 -1.35
N LYS A 414 -21.44 13.98 -0.82
CA LYS A 414 -22.35 14.85 -1.58
C LYS A 414 -22.87 16.00 -0.72
N GLU A 415 -22.78 17.22 -1.21
CA GLU A 415 -23.38 18.40 -0.55
C GLU A 415 -24.87 18.22 -0.25
N LYS A 416 -25.62 17.60 -1.18
CA LYS A 416 -27.05 17.31 -0.99
C LYS A 416 -27.36 16.33 0.14
N ALA A 417 -26.35 15.55 0.58
CA ALA A 417 -26.46 14.66 1.72
C ALA A 417 -26.07 15.33 3.04
N GLY A 418 -25.69 16.62 3.02
CA GLY A 418 -25.27 17.39 4.20
C GLY A 418 -23.76 17.50 4.38
N ASP A 419 -22.96 16.93 3.48
CA ASP A 419 -21.51 17.03 3.53
C ASP A 419 -21.07 18.47 3.19
N ARG A 420 -20.08 18.99 3.91
CA ARG A 420 -19.54 20.33 3.69
C ARG A 420 -18.19 20.27 3.01
N PHE A 421 -18.04 20.97 1.91
CA PHE A 421 -16.81 21.11 1.15
C PHE A 421 -16.24 22.51 1.34
N VAL A 422 -15.07 22.61 1.96
CA VAL A 422 -14.45 23.90 2.29
C VAL A 422 -13.07 23.97 1.62
N ALA A 423 -12.82 25.05 0.90
CA ALA A 423 -11.51 25.39 0.36
C ALA A 423 -11.00 26.64 1.07
N LEU A 424 -9.82 26.56 1.65
CA LEU A 424 -9.15 27.67 2.31
C LEU A 424 -8.02 28.20 1.41
N ASP A 425 -7.87 29.51 1.38
CA ASP A 425 -6.77 30.13 0.66
C ASP A 425 -5.44 29.88 1.38
N SER A 426 -4.36 29.82 0.61
CA SER A 426 -3.02 29.69 1.17
C SER A 426 -2.66 30.94 1.97
N PRO A 427 -2.06 30.80 3.17
CA PRO A 427 -1.57 31.95 3.94
C PRO A 427 -0.28 32.55 3.35
N PHE A 428 0.29 31.93 2.31
CA PHE A 428 1.56 32.33 1.73
C PHE A 428 1.38 33.23 0.50
N ASN A 429 2.25 34.24 0.35
CA ASN A 429 2.27 35.09 -0.84
C ASN A 429 3.15 34.44 -1.94
N HIS A 430 2.57 33.51 -2.70
CA HIS A 430 3.28 32.77 -3.73
C HIS A 430 3.87 33.65 -4.83
N VAL A 431 3.28 34.82 -5.10
CA VAL A 431 3.78 35.77 -6.12
C VAL A 431 5.14 36.35 -5.74
N GLU A 432 5.35 36.64 -4.45
CA GLU A 432 6.59 37.19 -3.94
C GLU A 432 7.60 36.11 -3.54
N GLN A 433 7.11 34.97 -3.07
CA GLN A 433 7.95 33.91 -2.51
C GLN A 433 8.49 32.94 -3.57
N GLY A 434 7.98 32.97 -4.79
CA GLY A 434 8.48 32.02 -5.78
C GLY A 434 8.03 32.28 -7.20
N LYS A 435 8.48 31.40 -8.09
CA LYS A 435 8.09 31.40 -9.50
C LYS A 435 8.14 29.99 -10.09
N ILE A 436 7.37 29.79 -11.15
CA ILE A 436 7.41 28.59 -11.98
C ILE A 436 8.23 28.91 -13.24
N ILE A 437 9.19 28.05 -13.54
CA ILE A 437 10.01 28.11 -14.72
C ILE A 437 9.63 26.94 -15.62
N ILE A 438 9.18 27.20 -16.84
CA ILE A 438 8.90 26.19 -17.85
C ILE A 438 9.86 26.40 -19.01
N PRO A 439 11.01 25.71 -19.02
CA PRO A 439 12.00 25.88 -20.10
C PRO A 439 11.41 25.51 -21.46
N GLN A 440 11.81 26.23 -22.50
CA GLN A 440 11.35 26.00 -23.86
C GLN A 440 12.00 24.73 -24.44
N MET A 441 11.58 23.57 -23.91
CA MET A 441 12.07 22.25 -24.35
C MET A 441 11.74 22.00 -25.83
N ARG A 442 12.70 21.51 -26.60
CA ARG A 442 12.48 21.11 -28.01
C ARG A 442 11.66 19.84 -28.12
N TYR A 443 11.92 18.90 -27.19
CA TYR A 443 11.28 17.58 -27.19
C TYR A 443 10.21 17.48 -26.12
N GLU A 444 9.06 16.85 -26.44
CA GLU A 444 8.07 16.44 -25.44
C GLU A 444 8.54 15.19 -24.71
N PRO A 445 8.18 14.99 -23.43
CA PRO A 445 8.60 13.82 -22.64
C PRO A 445 7.80 12.55 -23.02
N LEU A 446 7.83 12.17 -24.27
CA LEU A 446 7.22 10.98 -24.84
C LEU A 446 8.25 9.87 -24.95
N ILE A 447 7.80 8.61 -25.06
CA ILE A 447 8.67 7.42 -25.12
C ILE A 447 9.69 7.54 -26.26
N ASP A 448 9.27 8.00 -27.44
CA ASP A 448 10.11 8.12 -28.63
C ASP A 448 11.18 9.22 -28.52
N ASN A 449 10.96 10.20 -27.67
CA ASN A 449 11.85 11.34 -27.49
C ASN A 449 12.46 11.41 -26.09
N GLU A 450 12.31 10.35 -25.28
CA GLU A 450 12.70 10.37 -23.86
C GLU A 450 14.19 10.70 -23.67
N GLU A 451 15.07 10.12 -24.50
CA GLU A 451 16.52 10.35 -24.44
C GLU A 451 16.88 11.82 -24.72
N GLN A 452 16.31 12.40 -25.79
CA GLN A 452 16.56 13.78 -26.19
C GLN A 452 16.00 14.76 -25.14
N HIS A 453 14.82 14.48 -24.62
CA HIS A 453 14.18 15.27 -23.57
C HIS A 453 15.02 15.26 -22.29
N ILE A 454 15.51 14.09 -21.85
CA ILE A 454 16.32 13.97 -20.64
C ILE A 454 17.68 14.65 -20.83
N ALA A 455 18.30 14.55 -22.01
CA ALA A 455 19.54 15.26 -22.32
C ALA A 455 19.37 16.79 -22.24
N GLU A 456 18.28 17.33 -22.77
CA GLU A 456 17.95 18.77 -22.63
C GLU A 456 17.69 19.16 -21.16
N MET A 457 16.94 18.34 -20.42
CA MET A 457 16.73 18.52 -18.98
C MET A 457 18.05 18.57 -18.22
N ALA A 458 18.95 17.62 -18.49
CA ALA A 458 20.27 17.54 -17.83
C ALA A 458 21.15 18.77 -18.15
N ALA A 459 21.13 19.26 -19.40
CA ALA A 459 21.84 20.48 -19.78
C ALA A 459 21.32 21.72 -19.06
N TYR A 460 20.00 21.89 -19.01
CA TYR A 460 19.41 23.01 -18.26
C TYR A 460 19.65 22.87 -16.75
N PHE A 461 19.55 21.68 -16.19
CA PHE A 461 19.85 21.41 -14.79
C PHE A 461 21.30 21.79 -14.43
N ARG A 462 22.29 21.44 -15.25
CA ARG A 462 23.69 21.90 -15.06
C ARG A 462 23.80 23.41 -14.98
N GLN A 463 23.15 24.13 -15.89
CA GLN A 463 23.13 25.58 -15.87
C GLN A 463 22.56 26.13 -14.54
N GLN A 464 21.51 25.49 -14.01
CA GLN A 464 20.96 25.86 -12.70
C GLN A 464 21.96 25.59 -11.55
N VAL A 465 22.62 24.45 -11.56
CA VAL A 465 23.66 24.11 -10.58
C VAL A 465 24.85 25.08 -10.67
N GLU A 466 25.30 25.42 -11.87
CA GLU A 466 26.43 26.35 -12.11
C GLU A 466 26.12 27.78 -11.65
N SER A 467 24.86 28.20 -11.70
CA SER A 467 24.44 29.54 -11.26
C SER A 467 24.73 29.83 -9.79
N LYS A 468 24.92 28.79 -8.98
CA LYS A 468 25.21 28.85 -7.54
C LYS A 468 24.15 29.57 -6.68
N LYS A 469 22.95 29.76 -7.24
CA LYS A 469 21.86 30.48 -6.60
C LYS A 469 21.19 29.68 -5.49
N HIS A 470 21.10 28.33 -5.66
CA HIS A 470 20.39 27.44 -4.77
C HIS A 470 21.32 26.44 -4.10
N LEU A 471 21.17 26.24 -2.79
CA LEU A 471 21.92 25.25 -2.01
C LEU A 471 21.17 23.90 -1.97
N GLY A 472 19.92 23.92 -1.53
CA GLY A 472 19.07 22.74 -1.44
C GLY A 472 18.15 22.60 -2.66
N MET A 473 18.23 21.48 -3.35
CA MET A 473 17.43 21.18 -4.55
C MET A 473 16.76 19.80 -4.45
N LEU A 474 15.63 19.65 -5.14
CA LEU A 474 14.90 18.38 -5.27
C LEU A 474 14.59 18.13 -6.74
N VAL A 475 14.92 16.95 -7.26
CA VAL A 475 14.60 16.52 -8.63
C VAL A 475 13.66 15.33 -8.59
N LEU A 476 12.48 15.47 -9.20
CA LEU A 476 11.40 14.50 -9.18
C LEU A 476 11.15 13.87 -10.55
N PHE A 477 11.13 12.56 -10.57
CA PHE A 477 10.88 11.76 -11.78
C PHE A 477 9.56 11.00 -11.68
N ALA A 478 8.90 10.81 -12.83
CA ALA A 478 7.70 9.98 -12.94
C ALA A 478 8.01 8.47 -13.05
N SER A 479 9.28 8.08 -13.29
CA SER A 479 9.71 6.67 -13.37
C SER A 479 11.17 6.49 -13.04
N GLY A 480 11.54 5.32 -12.49
CA GLY A 480 12.92 4.95 -12.20
C GLY A 480 13.79 4.90 -13.46
N ARG A 481 13.22 4.48 -14.61
CA ARG A 481 13.93 4.46 -15.88
C ARG A 481 14.40 5.87 -16.31
N ALA A 482 13.52 6.86 -16.22
CA ALA A 482 13.86 8.23 -16.54
C ALA A 482 14.89 8.82 -15.55
N MET A 483 14.76 8.51 -14.27
CA MET A 483 15.71 8.90 -13.23
C MET A 483 17.12 8.33 -13.55
N ASN A 484 17.23 7.04 -13.83
CA ASN A 484 18.51 6.40 -14.13
C ASN A 484 19.17 7.00 -15.38
N ARG A 485 18.40 7.25 -16.45
CA ARG A 485 18.90 7.93 -17.65
C ARG A 485 19.42 9.34 -17.35
N PHE A 486 18.70 10.10 -16.54
CA PHE A 486 19.17 11.41 -16.12
C PHE A 486 20.49 11.33 -15.37
N LEU A 487 20.64 10.37 -14.46
CA LEU A 487 21.89 10.15 -13.72
C LEU A 487 23.07 9.82 -14.63
N GLU A 488 22.84 9.11 -15.73
CA GLU A 488 23.86 8.84 -16.78
C GLU A 488 24.34 10.13 -17.43
N HIS A 489 23.48 11.13 -17.60
CA HIS A 489 23.84 12.43 -18.17
C HIS A 489 24.53 13.38 -17.20
N VAL A 490 24.44 13.18 -15.89
CA VAL A 490 24.98 14.09 -14.85
C VAL A 490 25.99 13.39 -13.93
N THR A 491 26.76 12.46 -14.45
CA THR A 491 27.76 11.67 -13.70
C THR A 491 28.84 12.55 -13.03
N ASP A 492 29.20 13.65 -13.66
CA ASP A 492 30.12 14.66 -13.14
C ASP A 492 29.60 15.39 -11.88
N LEU A 493 28.28 15.44 -11.69
CA LEU A 493 27.62 16.04 -10.54
C LEU A 493 27.32 15.03 -9.41
N ARG A 494 27.71 13.75 -9.59
CA ARG A 494 27.29 12.64 -8.70
C ARG A 494 27.56 12.87 -7.22
N LEU A 495 28.65 13.56 -6.87
CA LEU A 495 29.02 13.82 -5.48
C LEU A 495 28.00 14.69 -4.72
N MET A 496 27.30 15.59 -5.40
CA MET A 496 26.26 16.42 -4.79
C MET A 496 24.87 15.78 -4.82
N LEU A 497 24.69 14.70 -5.60
CA LEU A 497 23.40 14.02 -5.71
C LEU A 497 23.22 12.99 -4.61
N LEU A 498 22.06 13.02 -3.95
CA LEU A 498 21.58 12.05 -2.97
C LEU A 498 20.39 11.32 -3.59
N VAL A 499 20.62 10.12 -4.08
CA VAL A 499 19.66 9.40 -4.93
C VAL A 499 18.85 8.41 -4.12
N GLN A 500 17.54 8.38 -4.36
CA GLN A 500 16.63 7.38 -3.79
C GLN A 500 17.12 5.97 -4.13
N GLY A 501 17.27 5.12 -3.11
CA GLY A 501 17.78 3.76 -3.26
C GLY A 501 19.25 3.58 -2.87
N ASP A 502 20.06 4.65 -2.83
CA ASP A 502 21.47 4.54 -2.37
C ASP A 502 21.57 4.25 -0.86
N GLN A 503 20.64 4.83 -0.09
CA GLN A 503 20.56 4.71 1.37
C GLN A 503 19.10 4.83 1.82
N PRO A 504 18.78 4.43 3.08
CA PRO A 504 17.48 4.70 3.66
C PRO A 504 17.12 6.19 3.60
N ARG A 505 15.87 6.49 3.31
CA ARG A 505 15.37 7.86 3.08
C ARG A 505 15.77 8.84 4.18
N TYR A 506 15.61 8.44 5.45
CA TYR A 506 15.94 9.32 6.59
C TYR A 506 17.41 9.75 6.59
N ARG A 507 18.35 8.87 6.20
CA ARG A 507 19.76 9.18 6.09
C ARG A 507 20.07 10.13 4.94
N LEU A 508 19.40 9.96 3.80
CA LEU A 508 19.54 10.89 2.67
C LEU A 508 19.10 12.30 3.07
N VAL A 509 17.97 12.41 3.78
CA VAL A 509 17.43 13.70 4.24
C VAL A 509 18.35 14.32 5.32
N GLU A 510 18.88 13.53 6.24
CA GLU A 510 19.82 14.00 7.26
C GLU A 510 21.13 14.52 6.63
N LEU A 511 21.67 13.76 5.68
CA LEU A 511 22.87 14.16 4.95
C LEU A 511 22.65 15.42 4.11
N HIS A 512 21.48 15.52 3.46
CA HIS A 512 21.08 16.72 2.72
C HIS A 512 21.05 17.94 3.65
N ARG A 513 20.41 17.81 4.80
CA ARG A 513 20.35 18.89 5.81
C ARG A 513 21.74 19.33 6.27
N LYS A 514 22.60 18.39 6.66
CA LYS A 514 23.97 18.68 7.08
C LYS A 514 24.78 19.42 6.02
N ARG A 515 24.67 19.00 4.75
CA ARG A 515 25.38 19.67 3.64
C ARG A 515 24.89 21.11 3.44
N VAL A 516 23.59 21.32 3.39
CA VAL A 516 23.02 22.66 3.17
C VAL A 516 23.34 23.59 4.36
N GLU A 517 23.24 23.10 5.60
CA GLU A 517 23.58 23.87 6.80
C GLU A 517 25.07 24.22 6.88
N SER A 518 25.96 23.42 6.27
CA SER A 518 27.38 23.75 6.12
C SER A 518 27.69 24.63 4.90
N GLY A 519 26.67 25.07 4.15
CA GLY A 519 26.85 25.92 2.96
C GLY A 519 27.21 25.14 1.69
N GLU A 520 27.14 23.80 1.73
CA GLU A 520 27.38 22.94 0.58
C GLU A 520 26.10 22.70 -0.21
N ARG A 521 26.22 22.61 -1.54
CA ARG A 521 25.11 22.24 -2.38
C ARG A 521 24.76 20.76 -2.23
N SER A 522 23.47 20.49 -2.15
CA SER A 522 22.94 19.14 -2.04
C SER A 522 21.65 19.00 -2.84
N VAL A 523 21.57 17.96 -3.63
CA VAL A 523 20.44 17.67 -4.50
C VAL A 523 19.84 16.32 -4.12
N LEU A 524 18.60 16.31 -3.69
CA LEU A 524 17.82 15.09 -3.53
C LEU A 524 17.23 14.68 -4.89
N VAL A 525 17.39 13.42 -5.28
CA VAL A 525 16.86 12.88 -6.54
C VAL A 525 16.02 11.65 -6.26
N GLY A 526 14.77 11.65 -6.73
CA GLY A 526 13.89 10.52 -6.50
C GLY A 526 12.61 10.54 -7.32
N LEU A 527 11.76 9.56 -7.06
CA LEU A 527 10.42 9.48 -7.61
C LEU A 527 9.46 10.38 -6.83
N GLN A 528 8.25 10.57 -7.34
CA GLN A 528 7.22 11.37 -6.68
C GLN A 528 6.98 10.92 -5.22
N SER A 529 6.85 9.62 -4.98
CA SER A 529 6.66 9.03 -3.64
C SER A 529 7.81 9.35 -2.66
N PHE A 530 9.02 9.58 -3.18
CA PHE A 530 10.16 10.00 -2.36
C PHE A 530 9.95 11.37 -1.72
N ALA A 531 9.25 12.27 -2.42
CA ALA A 531 8.97 13.61 -1.93
C ALA A 531 7.85 13.68 -0.88
N GLU A 532 6.98 12.66 -0.78
CA GLU A 532 5.88 12.66 0.18
C GLU A 532 6.40 12.72 1.62
N GLY A 533 5.84 13.63 2.44
CA GLY A 533 6.28 13.82 3.84
C GLY A 533 7.67 14.44 4.04
N LEU A 534 8.34 14.95 2.99
CA LEU A 534 9.55 15.77 3.16
C LEU A 534 9.16 17.13 3.75
N ASP A 535 9.75 17.52 4.88
CA ASP A 535 9.64 18.86 5.47
C ASP A 535 10.99 19.56 5.43
N LEU A 536 11.23 20.25 4.30
CA LEU A 536 12.45 21.02 4.03
C LEU A 536 12.06 22.50 3.86
N LYS A 537 12.59 23.36 4.71
CA LYS A 537 12.25 24.79 4.76
C LYS A 537 13.45 25.67 4.39
N GLY A 538 13.17 26.83 3.81
CA GLY A 538 14.17 27.81 3.44
C GLY A 538 15.22 27.25 2.49
N ASP A 539 16.50 27.46 2.81
CA ASP A 539 17.64 27.04 1.98
C ASP A 539 17.76 25.51 1.82
N LEU A 540 17.10 24.72 2.70
CA LEU A 540 17.04 23.27 2.54
C LEU A 540 16.29 22.84 1.28
N LEU A 541 15.37 23.68 0.77
CA LEU A 541 14.68 23.44 -0.50
C LEU A 541 14.27 24.76 -1.14
N SER A 542 15.13 25.31 -1.97
CA SER A 542 14.90 26.54 -2.70
C SER A 542 14.68 26.33 -4.21
N GLN A 543 14.88 25.09 -4.71
CA GLN A 543 14.55 24.76 -6.08
C GLN A 543 14.00 23.33 -6.23
N VAL A 544 12.86 23.19 -6.91
CA VAL A 544 12.22 21.91 -7.22
C VAL A 544 12.23 21.71 -8.73
N HIS A 545 12.76 20.59 -9.19
CA HIS A 545 12.77 20.21 -10.59
C HIS A 545 11.78 19.06 -10.83
N ILE A 546 10.85 19.23 -11.75
CA ILE A 546 9.83 18.26 -12.12
C ILE A 546 10.08 17.81 -13.56
N HIS A 547 10.41 16.53 -13.75
CA HIS A 547 10.75 15.95 -15.05
C HIS A 547 9.60 16.12 -16.06
N LYS A 548 8.40 15.70 -15.69
CA LYS A 548 7.19 15.81 -16.53
C LYS A 548 5.92 15.73 -15.68
N ILE A 549 4.79 16.10 -16.28
CA ILE A 549 3.47 15.87 -15.70
C ILE A 549 3.31 14.36 -15.44
N ALA A 550 3.07 13.98 -14.19
CA ALA A 550 2.88 12.60 -13.78
C ALA A 550 1.41 12.19 -13.95
N PHE A 551 1.07 11.68 -15.14
CA PHE A 551 -0.20 11.00 -15.36
C PHE A 551 -0.18 9.62 -14.69
N PRO A 552 -1.32 9.12 -14.19
CA PRO A 552 -1.39 7.77 -13.63
C PRO A 552 -1.03 6.72 -14.69
N PRO A 553 -0.47 5.56 -14.27
CA PRO A 553 -0.26 4.44 -15.17
C PRO A 553 -1.60 4.03 -15.82
N ILE A 554 -1.59 3.85 -17.14
CA ILE A 554 -2.78 3.47 -17.91
C ILE A 554 -2.89 1.96 -18.12
N ASP A 555 -1.97 1.18 -17.58
CA ASP A 555 -1.83 -0.28 -17.72
C ASP A 555 -2.40 -1.07 -16.53
N SER A 556 -2.78 -0.41 -15.44
CA SER A 556 -3.43 -1.07 -14.31
C SER A 556 -4.81 -1.63 -14.70
N PRO A 557 -5.13 -2.90 -14.37
CA PRO A 557 -6.42 -3.52 -14.64
C PRO A 557 -7.62 -2.67 -14.21
N VAL A 558 -7.54 -2.03 -13.05
CA VAL A 558 -8.59 -1.16 -12.50
C VAL A 558 -8.77 0.10 -13.33
N VAL A 559 -7.65 0.76 -13.67
CA VAL A 559 -7.67 2.00 -14.48
C VAL A 559 -8.23 1.75 -15.87
N ILE A 560 -7.85 0.63 -16.49
CA ILE A 560 -8.37 0.24 -17.81
C ILE A 560 -9.87 -0.03 -17.73
N THR A 561 -10.33 -0.82 -16.73
CA THR A 561 -11.76 -1.16 -16.57
C THR A 561 -12.60 0.09 -16.27
N GLU A 562 -12.12 1.01 -15.40
CA GLU A 562 -12.78 2.29 -15.17
C GLU A 562 -12.87 3.11 -16.48
N GLY A 563 -11.79 3.12 -17.28
CA GLY A 563 -11.76 3.80 -18.57
C GLY A 563 -12.77 3.24 -19.58
N GLU A 564 -12.92 1.92 -19.65
CA GLU A 564 -13.93 1.24 -20.48
C GLU A 564 -15.34 1.59 -20.02
N TRP A 565 -15.59 1.54 -18.72
CA TRP A 565 -16.89 1.88 -18.14
C TRP A 565 -17.24 3.36 -18.35
N LEU A 566 -16.30 4.29 -18.19
CA LEU A 566 -16.53 5.71 -18.49
C LEU A 566 -16.90 5.92 -19.98
N LYS A 567 -16.23 5.22 -20.90
CA LYS A 567 -16.57 5.27 -22.34
C LYS A 567 -17.99 4.74 -22.61
N SER A 568 -18.42 3.68 -21.93
CA SER A 568 -19.78 3.17 -22.07
C SER A 568 -20.85 4.17 -21.59
N LEU A 569 -20.46 5.10 -20.71
CA LEU A 569 -21.29 6.22 -20.25
C LEU A 569 -21.13 7.50 -21.08
N ASN A 570 -20.47 7.43 -22.24
CA ASN A 570 -20.12 8.59 -23.08
C ASN A 570 -19.28 9.65 -22.33
N ARG A 571 -18.43 9.23 -21.38
CA ARG A 571 -17.50 10.09 -20.64
C ARG A 571 -16.06 9.82 -21.08
N TYR A 572 -15.25 10.86 -21.17
CA TYR A 572 -13.86 10.75 -21.60
C TYR A 572 -12.95 10.38 -20.41
N PRO A 573 -12.30 9.20 -20.41
CA PRO A 573 -11.44 8.74 -19.31
C PRO A 573 -10.31 9.73 -18.99
N PHE A 574 -9.72 10.34 -20.01
CA PHE A 574 -8.66 11.32 -19.81
C PHE A 574 -9.14 12.51 -18.96
N GLU A 575 -10.33 13.03 -19.21
CA GLU A 575 -10.90 14.19 -18.49
C GLU A 575 -11.33 13.85 -17.07
N VAL A 576 -11.83 12.64 -16.85
CA VAL A 576 -12.44 12.23 -15.57
C VAL A 576 -11.41 11.59 -14.63
N GLN A 577 -10.42 10.91 -15.18
CA GLN A 577 -9.50 10.02 -14.48
C GLN A 577 -8.06 10.58 -14.50
N SER A 578 -7.49 10.70 -15.72
CA SER A 578 -6.07 10.98 -15.89
C SER A 578 -5.71 12.43 -15.56
N LEU A 579 -6.50 13.38 -16.04
CA LEU A 579 -6.21 14.80 -15.86
C LEU A 579 -6.41 15.27 -14.41
N PRO A 580 -7.47 14.89 -13.68
CA PRO A 580 -7.59 15.17 -12.25
C PRO A 580 -6.43 14.59 -11.42
N SER A 581 -6.03 13.34 -11.68
CA SER A 581 -4.90 12.71 -10.99
C SER A 581 -3.58 13.43 -11.28
N ALA A 582 -3.35 13.83 -12.54
CA ALA A 582 -2.18 14.65 -12.90
C ALA A 582 -2.18 16.01 -12.20
N SER A 583 -3.36 16.63 -12.02
CA SER A 583 -3.52 17.88 -11.25
C SER A 583 -3.12 17.71 -9.79
N PHE A 584 -3.59 16.65 -9.12
CA PHE A 584 -3.19 16.34 -7.74
C PHE A 584 -1.66 16.18 -7.63
N ASN A 585 -1.08 15.37 -8.48
CA ASN A 585 0.36 15.11 -8.49
C ASN A 585 1.17 16.40 -8.66
N LEU A 586 0.76 17.25 -9.59
CA LEU A 586 1.45 18.50 -9.88
C LEU A 586 1.33 19.50 -8.72
N ILE A 587 0.15 19.64 -8.12
CA ILE A 587 -0.07 20.51 -6.94
C ILE A 587 0.82 20.04 -5.77
N GLN A 588 0.89 18.75 -5.52
CA GLN A 588 1.75 18.20 -4.47
C GLN A 588 3.24 18.47 -4.71
N GLN A 589 3.71 18.28 -5.95
CA GLN A 589 5.11 18.51 -6.31
C GLN A 589 5.48 19.99 -6.17
N VAL A 590 4.65 20.88 -6.68
CA VAL A 590 4.84 22.35 -6.60
C VAL A 590 4.74 22.83 -5.15
N GLY A 591 3.81 22.28 -4.38
CA GLY A 591 3.59 22.60 -2.96
C GLY A 591 4.74 22.23 -2.03
N ARG A 592 5.79 21.54 -2.51
CA ARG A 592 7.00 21.27 -1.72
C ARG A 592 7.84 22.52 -1.49
N LEU A 593 7.77 23.51 -2.37
CA LEU A 593 8.62 24.69 -2.33
C LEU A 593 8.32 25.62 -1.14
N ILE A 594 7.06 26.02 -0.96
CA ILE A 594 6.67 27.00 0.07
C ILE A 594 6.00 26.30 1.24
N ARG A 595 6.68 26.31 2.41
CA ARG A 595 6.28 25.66 3.66
C ARG A 595 6.20 26.62 4.84
N SER A 596 6.69 27.84 4.68
CA SER A 596 6.66 28.89 5.70
C SER A 596 6.74 30.27 5.03
N HIS A 597 6.47 31.32 5.80
CA HIS A 597 6.60 32.71 5.31
C HIS A 597 8.04 33.07 4.88
N ASN A 598 9.04 32.35 5.39
CA ASN A 598 10.44 32.58 5.05
C ASN A 598 10.95 31.69 3.90
N CYS A 599 10.13 30.81 3.36
CA CYS A 599 10.48 30.02 2.17
C CYS A 599 10.44 30.89 0.92
N TRP A 600 11.33 30.64 0.00
CA TRP A 600 11.40 31.27 -1.32
C TRP A 600 11.99 30.28 -2.31
N GLY A 601 11.77 30.49 -3.60
CA GLY A 601 12.48 29.68 -4.58
C GLY A 601 11.80 29.51 -5.93
N GLU A 602 12.16 28.46 -6.63
CA GLU A 602 11.78 28.20 -8.02
C GLU A 602 11.29 26.77 -8.21
N VAL A 603 10.24 26.60 -9.00
CA VAL A 603 9.81 25.30 -9.51
C VAL A 603 10.10 25.24 -10.99
N VAL A 604 10.97 24.33 -11.41
CA VAL A 604 11.32 24.12 -12.82
C VAL A 604 10.57 22.89 -13.34
N ILE A 605 9.69 23.09 -14.34
CA ILE A 605 8.89 22.00 -14.91
C ILE A 605 9.31 21.78 -16.36
N TYR A 606 9.92 20.62 -16.65
CA TYR A 606 10.48 20.30 -17.97
C TYR A 606 9.44 19.71 -18.94
N ASP A 607 8.20 20.16 -18.85
CA ASP A 607 7.13 19.61 -19.69
C ASP A 607 6.41 20.74 -20.46
N LYS A 608 6.83 20.94 -21.70
CA LYS A 608 6.23 21.96 -22.56
C LYS A 608 4.76 21.75 -22.88
N ARG A 609 4.20 20.55 -22.61
CA ARG A 609 2.78 20.27 -22.79
C ARG A 609 1.89 21.15 -21.92
N LEU A 610 2.41 21.70 -20.81
CA LEU A 610 1.74 22.72 -20.01
C LEU A 610 1.42 23.99 -20.82
N LEU A 611 2.24 24.31 -21.83
CA LEU A 611 2.08 25.50 -22.66
C LEU A 611 1.42 25.20 -24.02
N THR A 612 1.56 23.96 -24.51
CA THR A 612 1.18 23.60 -25.90
C THR A 612 -0.11 22.80 -26.01
N LYS A 613 -0.58 22.17 -24.92
CA LYS A 613 -1.80 21.35 -24.92
C LYS A 613 -2.95 22.09 -24.24
N ASN A 614 -4.19 21.88 -24.72
CA ASN A 614 -5.39 22.54 -24.18
C ASN A 614 -5.60 22.30 -22.68
N TYR A 615 -5.19 21.13 -22.15
CA TYR A 615 -5.30 20.83 -20.73
C TYR A 615 -4.21 21.54 -19.89
N GLY A 616 -3.15 22.03 -20.51
CA GLY A 616 -2.03 22.65 -19.79
C GLY A 616 -2.44 23.90 -19.01
N ALA A 617 -3.21 24.79 -19.63
CA ALA A 617 -3.75 25.98 -18.96
C ALA A 617 -4.63 25.60 -17.73
N ARG A 618 -5.41 24.53 -17.82
CA ARG A 618 -6.24 24.05 -16.70
C ARG A 618 -5.38 23.53 -15.53
N LEU A 619 -4.28 22.84 -15.84
CA LEU A 619 -3.32 22.38 -14.82
C LEU A 619 -2.62 23.56 -14.16
N LEU A 620 -2.15 24.54 -14.94
CA LEU A 620 -1.51 25.75 -14.42
C LEU A 620 -2.46 26.58 -13.54
N ASN A 621 -3.71 26.73 -13.94
CA ASN A 621 -4.73 27.46 -13.17
C ASN A 621 -5.11 26.75 -11.85
N ALA A 622 -4.80 25.47 -11.72
CA ALA A 622 -5.02 24.73 -10.48
C ALA A 622 -3.87 24.86 -9.47
N LEU A 623 -2.72 25.39 -9.90
CA LEU A 623 -1.57 25.66 -9.03
C LEU A 623 -1.77 26.96 -8.23
N PRO A 624 -1.04 27.13 -7.11
CA PRO A 624 -0.90 28.46 -6.50
C PRO A 624 -0.41 29.49 -7.51
N VAL A 625 -0.82 30.73 -7.31
CA VAL A 625 -0.52 31.81 -8.25
C VAL A 625 0.96 32.22 -8.17
N PHE A 626 1.77 31.58 -9.01
CA PHE A 626 3.19 31.93 -9.21
C PHE A 626 3.39 32.69 -10.52
N PRO A 627 4.33 33.65 -10.61
CA PRO A 627 4.83 34.14 -11.87
C PRO A 627 5.44 33.02 -12.71
N ILE A 628 5.19 33.02 -14.03
CA ILE A 628 5.67 31.97 -14.94
C ILE A 628 6.72 32.56 -15.87
N GLU A 629 7.91 31.96 -15.91
CA GLU A 629 9.00 32.29 -16.83
C GLU A 629 9.27 31.15 -17.84
N GLN A 630 9.66 31.51 -19.06
CA GLN A 630 9.88 30.55 -20.15
C GLN A 630 11.26 30.76 -20.81
N PRO A 631 12.36 30.45 -20.12
CA PRO A 631 13.70 30.61 -20.67
C PRO A 631 14.01 29.59 -21.78
N GLY A 632 14.94 29.93 -22.66
CA GLY A 632 15.49 28.96 -23.63
C GLY A 632 16.31 27.85 -22.96
N VAL A 633 16.43 26.72 -23.66
CA VAL A 633 17.24 25.56 -23.24
C VAL A 633 18.59 25.57 -23.98
N PRO A 634 19.72 25.23 -23.32
CA PRO A 634 21.01 25.08 -23.98
C PRO A 634 20.95 24.09 -25.15
N GLU A 635 21.77 24.33 -26.17
CA GLU A 635 21.82 23.45 -27.32
C GLU A 635 22.52 22.13 -26.97
N VAL A 636 21.85 21.00 -27.22
CA VAL A 636 22.39 19.67 -26.95
C VAL A 636 22.41 18.85 -28.24
N ILE A 637 23.60 18.40 -28.63
CA ILE A 637 23.76 17.48 -29.74
C ILE A 637 23.69 16.04 -29.24
N VAL A 638 22.52 15.42 -29.32
CA VAL A 638 22.36 13.99 -28.99
C VAL A 638 22.75 13.16 -30.22
N LYS A 639 23.88 12.46 -30.13
CA LYS A 639 24.25 11.48 -31.17
C LYS A 639 23.24 10.33 -31.14
N ARG A 640 22.41 10.20 -32.19
CA ARG A 640 21.50 9.05 -32.34
C ARG A 640 22.35 7.77 -32.34
N LYS A 641 22.18 6.89 -31.35
CA LYS A 641 22.68 5.50 -31.45
C LYS A 641 22.00 4.87 -32.66
N ALA A 642 22.78 4.51 -33.70
CA ALA A 642 22.28 3.81 -34.88
C ALA A 642 21.53 2.55 -34.41
N LYS A 643 20.29 2.37 -34.84
CA LYS A 643 19.56 1.11 -34.66
C LYS A 643 20.40 0.03 -35.33
N GLN A 644 20.99 -0.90 -34.57
CA GLN A 644 21.55 -2.11 -35.07
C GLN A 644 20.41 -2.94 -35.70
N THR A 645 20.22 -2.81 -36.99
CA THR A 645 19.42 -3.72 -37.80
C THR A 645 20.08 -5.07 -37.75
N ALA A 646 19.56 -6.00 -36.98
CA ALA A 646 19.93 -7.40 -37.05
C ALA A 646 19.58 -7.92 -38.44
N LYS A 647 20.60 -7.98 -39.32
CA LYS A 647 20.50 -8.72 -40.57
C LYS A 647 20.34 -10.20 -40.23
N GLN A 648 19.12 -10.71 -40.37
CA GLN A 648 18.89 -12.14 -40.52
C GLN A 648 19.56 -12.60 -41.84
N THR A 649 20.75 -13.12 -41.73
CA THR A 649 21.35 -13.91 -42.82
C THR A 649 20.66 -15.26 -42.87
N GLY A 650 19.67 -15.38 -43.74
CA GLY A 650 19.13 -16.66 -44.13
C GLY A 650 20.20 -17.54 -44.77
N ARG A 651 20.53 -18.61 -44.09
CA ARG A 651 21.32 -19.71 -44.68
C ARG A 651 20.35 -20.79 -45.16
N LYS A 652 20.02 -20.74 -46.46
CA LYS A 652 19.55 -21.92 -47.20
C LYS A 652 20.64 -22.98 -47.14
N ARG A 653 20.34 -24.17 -46.70
CA ARG A 653 21.05 -25.40 -47.03
C ARG A 653 20.05 -26.44 -47.51
N ARG A 654 20.51 -27.09 -48.58
CA ARG A 654 19.88 -28.16 -49.37
C ARG A 654 19.43 -29.35 -48.53
#